data_49d84aecad6131177e2725d3afe72b45
#
_entry.id   49d84aecad6131177e2725d3afe72b45
#
_cell.length_a   1.000
_cell.length_b   1.000
_cell.length_c   1.000
_cell.angle_alpha   90.00
_cell.angle_beta   90.00
_cell.angle_gamma   90.00
#
_symmetry.space_group_name_H-M   'P 1'
#
loop_
_entity.id
_entity.type
_entity.pdbx_description
1 polymer ?
#
loop_
_entity_poly.entity_id
_entity_poly.type
_entity_poly.pdbx_seq_one_letter_code
_entity_poly.pdbx_strand_id
1 'polypeptide(L)'
;MKTTAEIRQSFLDFFHSKGHQVVASSSLVPENDPTLLFTNAGMNQFKDVFLGMDKRPYSRATTAQRCVRAGGKHNDLENVGYTARHHTFFEMLGNFSFGDYFKHDAINFAWEYLTSPQWLGLPKEKLWVTVYETDNEAYDIWHKEVGVPAERIIRIGDNKGAPYASDNFWAMGDTGPCGPCTEIFYDHGEHIWGGPPGSPEEDGDRYIEIWNVVFMQFNRQADGTMEKLPRPSVDTGMGLERISAVLQHVNSNYEIDIFQKLIAKTAEIVGTTDLTNKSLRVIADHIRSCAYLIADGVIPSNEGRGYVLRRIIRRAVRHGHLLGAKEAFFYKLVPTLIEVMAEAGKEVKEKQANVEKLLRLEEEQFARTLERGLSLLDDALAQVKDGVLSGEVAFKLYDTYGFPLDLTADVCRERDIAIDEAGFEREMEAQRLRAQSASQFGMDYNNVIRVEGETKFEGYTESESLAKVTALFHDGKSVDSITAGQSAVVILENTPFYAESGGQIGDSGYLTSQGIQFNVKDTQKYGQVFGHIGELEQGSLKVGQTVNAVVDAARRHQTSLNHSATHLLHAALRQVLGHHVVQKGSLVSDTALRFDFAHPEAITKAQLNEIETLVNQKVRENYVVQTDVMGIEAAKAKGAMALFGEKYADVVRVLTMGDFSVELCGGIHAKRTGDIGLFKIVAETAVAAGVRRIEAVTGENAINWLHNQQRILAQSADLFKSDVNTLVEKIQQLQDKAKKAEKELQGLKEKAAMQAGSDLVKSAVKINDVSVIVHQLDGIETKSLRVMVDDLKNQLGSGVIVFASILDDKVNLVVGVTSDLTTKVKAGELVNLMAQQVGGKGGGRPDMAMAGGSQPENVNLALTVAQNWLSNNL
;
A
#
# COMPACT_ATOMS: atom_id res chain seq x y z
N MET A 1 -2.34 40.14 16.05
CA MET A 1 -2.33 39.27 14.83
C MET A 1 -3.03 37.99 15.23
N LYS A 2 -4.04 37.55 14.49
CA LYS A 2 -4.82 36.33 14.81
C LYS A 2 -4.03 35.10 14.38
N THR A 3 -3.99 34.10 15.26
CA THR A 3 -3.45 32.78 14.90
C THR A 3 -4.39 32.03 13.97
N THR A 4 -3.88 31.03 13.27
CA THR A 4 -4.70 30.16 12.40
C THR A 4 -5.82 29.48 13.19
N ALA A 5 -5.55 29.04 14.44
CA ALA A 5 -6.57 28.46 15.33
C ALA A 5 -7.67 29.47 15.69
N GLU A 6 -7.32 30.72 15.98
CA GLU A 6 -8.28 31.81 16.28
C GLU A 6 -9.13 32.13 15.05
N ILE A 7 -8.56 32.13 13.86
CA ILE A 7 -9.29 32.37 12.61
C ILE A 7 -10.30 31.27 12.34
N ARG A 8 -9.88 30.00 12.50
CA ARG A 8 -10.77 28.83 12.41
C ARG A 8 -11.97 28.97 13.35
N GLN A 9 -11.72 29.26 14.59
CA GLN A 9 -12.80 29.43 15.59
C GLN A 9 -13.69 30.63 15.28
N SER A 10 -13.11 31.74 14.85
CA SER A 10 -13.84 32.95 14.45
C SER A 10 -14.86 32.67 13.33
N PHE A 11 -14.50 31.88 12.33
CA PHE A 11 -15.41 31.50 11.25
C PHE A 11 -16.61 30.69 11.77
N LEU A 12 -16.33 29.70 12.58
CA LEU A 12 -17.38 28.86 13.19
C LEU A 12 -18.31 29.68 14.08
N ASP A 13 -17.75 30.58 14.89
CA ASP A 13 -18.52 31.45 15.77
C ASP A 13 -19.42 32.43 14.97
N PHE A 14 -18.89 33.01 13.88
CA PHE A 14 -19.68 33.87 13.00
C PHE A 14 -20.91 33.16 12.45
N PHE A 15 -20.72 32.00 11.84
CA PHE A 15 -21.83 31.26 11.25
C PHE A 15 -22.75 30.64 12.28
N HIS A 16 -22.24 30.28 13.46
CA HIS A 16 -23.08 29.89 14.59
C HIS A 16 -24.02 31.05 14.98
N SER A 17 -23.51 32.30 15.02
CA SER A 17 -24.32 33.49 15.27
C SER A 17 -25.41 33.75 14.20
N LYS A 18 -25.25 33.19 13.01
CA LYS A 18 -26.21 33.21 11.90
C LYS A 18 -27.13 31.97 11.86
N GLY A 19 -27.19 31.22 12.93
CA GLY A 19 -28.06 30.05 13.05
C GLY A 19 -27.56 28.77 12.41
N HIS A 20 -26.29 28.67 12.11
CA HIS A 20 -25.69 27.44 11.58
C HIS A 20 -25.30 26.47 12.69
N GLN A 21 -25.58 25.17 12.49
CA GLN A 21 -25.05 24.12 13.35
C GLN A 21 -23.55 23.95 13.06
N VAL A 22 -22.73 24.03 14.09
CA VAL A 22 -21.32 23.68 13.99
C VAL A 22 -21.19 22.15 13.90
N VAL A 23 -20.68 21.66 12.78
CA VAL A 23 -20.51 20.24 12.47
C VAL A 23 -19.01 19.92 12.42
N ALA A 24 -18.62 18.83 13.08
CA ALA A 24 -17.24 18.39 13.09
C ALA A 24 -16.76 18.01 11.67
N SER A 25 -15.44 18.11 11.45
CA SER A 25 -14.82 17.60 10.22
C SER A 25 -15.11 16.11 10.07
N SER A 26 -15.52 15.71 8.87
CA SER A 26 -15.62 14.28 8.54
C SER A 26 -14.23 13.68 8.33
N SER A 27 -14.16 12.35 8.34
CA SER A 27 -12.94 11.62 8.01
C SER A 27 -12.40 11.99 6.63
N LEU A 28 -11.09 11.97 6.46
CA LEU A 28 -10.44 12.09 5.15
C LEU A 28 -10.76 10.91 4.22
N VAL A 29 -11.20 9.79 4.78
CA VAL A 29 -11.68 8.63 4.03
C VAL A 29 -13.21 8.73 3.88
N PRO A 30 -13.74 9.04 2.68
CA PRO A 30 -15.19 9.18 2.48
C PRO A 30 -15.90 7.84 2.68
N GLU A 31 -16.87 7.79 3.57
CA GLU A 31 -17.62 6.54 3.87
C GLU A 31 -18.64 6.20 2.78
N ASN A 32 -19.25 7.21 2.16
CA ASN A 32 -20.41 7.07 1.28
C ASN A 32 -20.14 7.37 -0.21
N ASP A 33 -18.87 7.59 -0.59
CA ASP A 33 -18.52 7.90 -1.99
C ASP A 33 -17.33 7.06 -2.47
N PRO A 34 -17.59 5.93 -3.14
CA PRO A 34 -16.53 5.06 -3.66
C PRO A 34 -15.76 5.70 -4.83
N THR A 35 -16.25 6.82 -5.38
CA THR A 35 -15.59 7.54 -6.50
C THR A 35 -14.47 8.46 -6.03
N LEU A 36 -14.42 8.78 -4.74
CA LEU A 36 -13.42 9.64 -4.14
C LEU A 36 -12.39 8.85 -3.34
N LEU A 37 -11.12 9.09 -3.58
CA LEU A 37 -10.05 8.55 -2.74
C LEU A 37 -10.07 9.20 -1.35
N PHE A 38 -10.18 10.53 -1.31
CA PHE A 38 -10.16 11.31 -0.07
C PHE A 38 -11.25 12.39 -0.09
N THR A 39 -11.64 12.82 1.09
CA THR A 39 -12.42 14.03 1.26
C THR A 39 -11.62 15.23 0.74
N ASN A 40 -12.13 15.91 -0.28
CA ASN A 40 -11.45 16.98 -1.00
C ASN A 40 -12.16 18.33 -0.94
N ALA A 41 -13.34 18.38 -0.33
CA ALA A 41 -14.14 19.58 -0.14
C ALA A 41 -15.06 19.45 1.07
N GLY A 42 -15.48 20.58 1.63
CA GLY A 42 -16.37 20.61 2.79
C GLY A 42 -17.75 19.99 2.56
N MET A 43 -18.21 20.04 1.31
CA MET A 43 -19.52 19.50 0.95
C MET A 43 -19.60 17.97 0.91
N ASN A 44 -18.46 17.26 0.88
CA ASN A 44 -18.48 15.81 0.69
C ASN A 44 -19.35 15.08 1.71
N GLN A 45 -19.26 15.46 2.98
CA GLN A 45 -20.11 14.86 4.02
C GLN A 45 -21.59 15.19 3.91
N PHE A 46 -21.97 16.21 3.13
CA PHE A 46 -23.34 16.69 2.93
C PHE A 46 -23.92 16.36 1.55
N LYS A 47 -23.20 15.59 0.73
CA LYS A 47 -23.63 15.25 -0.63
C LYS A 47 -25.07 14.72 -0.68
N ASP A 48 -25.38 13.75 0.16
CA ASP A 48 -26.71 13.12 0.21
C ASP A 48 -27.79 14.06 0.75
N VAL A 49 -27.39 15.03 1.57
CA VAL A 49 -28.30 16.09 2.05
C VAL A 49 -28.69 17.02 0.89
N PHE A 50 -27.73 17.45 0.06
CA PHE A 50 -27.99 18.25 -1.14
C PHE A 50 -28.87 17.51 -2.15
N LEU A 51 -28.71 16.22 -2.30
CA LEU A 51 -29.51 15.36 -3.17
C LEU A 51 -30.89 15.03 -2.60
N GLY A 52 -31.16 15.38 -1.35
CA GLY A 52 -32.42 15.09 -0.67
C GLY A 52 -32.55 13.63 -0.19
N MET A 53 -31.47 12.85 -0.25
CA MET A 53 -31.45 11.45 0.18
C MET A 53 -31.22 11.29 1.69
N ASP A 54 -30.63 12.28 2.34
CA ASP A 54 -30.42 12.35 3.77
C ASP A 54 -31.09 13.60 4.37
N LYS A 55 -31.56 13.49 5.59
CA LYS A 55 -32.16 14.60 6.34
C LYS A 55 -31.38 14.81 7.62
N ARG A 56 -30.94 16.04 7.84
CA ARG A 56 -30.30 16.46 9.08
C ARG A 56 -31.30 17.23 9.96
N PRO A 57 -31.11 17.27 11.29
CA PRO A 57 -31.96 18.04 12.19
C PRO A 57 -31.75 19.55 12.07
N TYR A 58 -30.93 20.02 11.12
CA TYR A 58 -30.62 21.41 10.86
C TYR A 58 -30.70 21.69 9.35
N SER A 59 -31.01 22.94 8.99
CA SER A 59 -31.02 23.42 7.61
C SER A 59 -29.79 24.26 7.25
N ARG A 60 -28.99 24.62 8.25
CA ARG A 60 -27.74 25.38 8.10
C ARG A 60 -26.61 24.70 8.85
N ALA A 61 -25.46 24.54 8.22
CA ALA A 61 -24.27 23.98 8.84
C ALA A 61 -23.03 24.82 8.59
N THR A 62 -22.06 24.74 9.48
CA THR A 62 -20.74 25.30 9.28
C THR A 62 -19.67 24.32 9.77
N THR A 63 -18.59 24.22 9.03
CA THR A 63 -17.49 23.28 9.31
C THR A 63 -16.12 23.89 9.06
N ALA A 64 -15.11 23.35 9.76
CA ALA A 64 -13.73 23.42 9.36
C ALA A 64 -13.29 22.02 8.90
N GLN A 65 -13.50 21.72 7.63
CA GLN A 65 -13.30 20.38 7.05
C GLN A 65 -11.85 20.17 6.65
N ARG A 66 -11.25 19.11 7.16
CA ARG A 66 -9.95 18.64 6.68
C ARG A 66 -10.11 18.01 5.30
N CYS A 67 -9.23 18.39 4.38
CA CYS A 67 -9.24 17.94 2.99
C CYS A 67 -7.86 17.47 2.56
N VAL A 68 -7.83 16.47 1.69
CA VAL A 68 -6.60 15.99 1.02
C VAL A 68 -6.80 16.02 -0.50
N ARG A 69 -5.85 16.66 -1.20
CA ARG A 69 -5.76 16.71 -2.66
C ARG A 69 -4.40 16.19 -3.12
N ALA A 70 -4.26 14.87 -3.09
CA ALA A 70 -3.05 14.16 -3.48
C ALA A 70 -3.43 12.85 -4.18
N GLY A 71 -3.68 12.93 -5.47
CA GLY A 71 -4.13 11.81 -6.29
C GLY A 71 -5.58 11.92 -6.76
N GLY A 72 -5.93 11.20 -7.81
CA GLY A 72 -7.23 11.28 -8.46
C GLY A 72 -7.41 12.56 -9.29
N LYS A 73 -8.65 13.01 -9.40
CA LYS A 73 -9.02 14.18 -10.23
C LYS A 73 -8.47 15.50 -9.68
N HIS A 74 -8.32 15.62 -8.37
CA HIS A 74 -7.74 16.78 -7.70
C HIS A 74 -6.41 16.38 -7.07
N ASN A 75 -5.32 16.75 -7.73
CA ASN A 75 -3.96 16.38 -7.32
C ASN A 75 -3.07 17.63 -7.30
N ASP A 76 -2.75 18.10 -6.10
CA ASP A 76 -1.87 19.25 -5.89
C ASP A 76 -0.43 18.85 -5.50
N LEU A 77 -0.15 17.55 -5.41
CA LEU A 77 1.12 17.03 -4.91
C LEU A 77 2.34 17.61 -5.65
N GLU A 78 2.25 17.74 -6.97
CA GLU A 78 3.36 18.23 -7.80
C GLU A 78 3.66 19.71 -7.59
N ASN A 79 2.67 20.49 -7.14
CA ASN A 79 2.80 21.92 -6.92
C ASN A 79 3.38 22.28 -5.54
N VAL A 80 3.34 21.32 -4.60
CA VAL A 80 3.84 21.53 -3.23
C VAL A 80 5.36 21.71 -3.23
N GLY A 81 5.79 22.82 -2.65
CA GLY A 81 7.18 23.26 -2.61
C GLY A 81 7.56 24.23 -3.74
N TYR A 82 6.77 24.33 -4.81
CA TYR A 82 7.03 25.20 -5.97
C TYR A 82 6.11 26.43 -6.01
N THR A 83 4.98 26.37 -5.35
CA THR A 83 4.00 27.47 -5.28
C THR A 83 3.81 27.96 -3.85
N ALA A 84 3.26 29.16 -3.71
CA ALA A 84 2.99 29.75 -2.41
C ALA A 84 1.70 29.26 -1.74
N ARG A 85 0.83 28.56 -2.47
CA ARG A 85 -0.57 28.36 -2.10
C ARG A 85 -1.10 26.94 -2.21
N HIS A 86 -0.34 25.98 -2.75
CA HIS A 86 -0.78 24.60 -2.91
C HIS A 86 -0.33 23.70 -1.77
N HIS A 87 -1.24 22.84 -1.33
CA HIS A 87 -1.05 21.90 -0.24
C HIS A 87 -1.65 20.54 -0.57
N THR A 88 -1.05 19.46 -0.05
CA THR A 88 -1.68 18.14 -0.09
C THR A 88 -2.79 18.02 0.95
N PHE A 89 -2.66 18.72 2.05
CA PHE A 89 -3.65 18.83 3.14
C PHE A 89 -3.95 20.29 3.43
N PHE A 90 -5.22 20.61 3.55
CA PHE A 90 -5.68 21.93 3.97
C PHE A 90 -7.01 21.83 4.71
N GLU A 91 -7.36 22.90 5.40
CA GLU A 91 -8.67 23.01 6.03
C GLU A 91 -9.56 23.95 5.22
N MET A 92 -10.73 23.45 4.86
CA MET A 92 -11.76 24.22 4.19
C MET A 92 -12.81 24.67 5.18
N LEU A 93 -12.89 25.99 5.39
CA LEU A 93 -13.95 26.61 6.17
C LEU A 93 -15.19 26.73 5.28
N GLY A 94 -16.31 26.23 5.72
CA GLY A 94 -17.51 26.19 4.90
C GLY A 94 -18.76 26.53 5.69
N ASN A 95 -19.69 27.22 5.03
CA ASN A 95 -21.08 27.38 5.47
C ASN A 95 -22.00 26.82 4.40
N PHE A 96 -23.06 26.15 4.86
CA PHE A 96 -23.97 25.37 4.04
C PHE A 96 -25.40 25.75 4.35
N SER A 97 -26.22 25.85 3.28
CA SER A 97 -27.66 25.99 3.39
C SER A 97 -28.35 24.87 2.60
N PHE A 98 -29.16 24.10 3.28
CA PHE A 98 -29.90 22.98 2.69
C PHE A 98 -31.35 23.42 2.37
N GLY A 99 -31.46 24.33 1.37
CA GLY A 99 -32.75 24.88 0.97
C GLY A 99 -33.34 25.90 1.93
N ASP A 100 -32.54 26.53 2.78
CA ASP A 100 -32.96 27.57 3.75
C ASP A 100 -32.71 28.96 3.15
N TYR A 101 -31.46 29.38 2.94
CA TYR A 101 -31.12 30.61 2.26
C TYR A 101 -30.39 30.32 0.94
N PHE A 102 -30.31 31.33 0.10
CA PHE A 102 -29.63 31.17 -1.20
C PHE A 102 -28.69 32.35 -1.49
N LYS A 103 -28.60 32.86 -2.71
CA LYS A 103 -27.60 33.82 -3.15
C LYS A 103 -27.51 35.11 -2.32
N HIS A 104 -28.65 35.71 -1.97
CA HIS A 104 -28.70 36.98 -1.24
C HIS A 104 -28.00 36.85 0.13
N ASP A 105 -28.44 35.92 0.97
CA ASP A 105 -27.89 35.78 2.32
C ASP A 105 -26.46 35.22 2.29
N ALA A 106 -26.17 34.28 1.37
CA ALA A 106 -24.81 33.71 1.23
C ALA A 106 -23.78 34.80 0.92
N ILE A 107 -24.06 35.67 -0.03
CA ILE A 107 -23.18 36.78 -0.42
C ILE A 107 -23.06 37.81 0.72
N ASN A 108 -24.16 38.17 1.36
CA ASN A 108 -24.15 39.12 2.46
C ASN A 108 -23.41 38.57 3.70
N PHE A 109 -23.58 37.31 4.05
CA PHE A 109 -22.81 36.69 5.15
C PHE A 109 -21.29 36.66 4.85
N ALA A 110 -20.91 36.31 3.63
CA ALA A 110 -19.51 36.30 3.22
C ALA A 110 -18.90 37.70 3.33
N TRP A 111 -19.59 38.71 2.82
CA TRP A 111 -19.11 40.09 2.86
C TRP A 111 -19.02 40.66 4.28
N GLU A 112 -20.04 40.40 5.11
CA GLU A 112 -20.05 40.82 6.52
C GLU A 112 -18.88 40.21 7.27
N TYR A 113 -18.65 38.87 7.13
CA TYR A 113 -17.54 38.20 7.78
C TYR A 113 -16.17 38.79 7.38
N LEU A 114 -15.96 39.00 6.09
CA LEU A 114 -14.70 39.52 5.57
C LEU A 114 -14.43 40.97 5.96
N THR A 115 -15.43 41.82 5.92
CA THR A 115 -15.23 43.29 5.97
C THR A 115 -15.60 43.92 7.30
N SER A 116 -16.44 43.30 8.12
CA SER A 116 -16.81 43.84 9.44
C SER A 116 -15.63 43.89 10.38
N PRO A 117 -15.40 45.06 11.06
CA PRO A 117 -14.35 45.18 12.06
C PRO A 117 -14.46 44.21 13.24
N GLN A 118 -15.68 43.73 13.53
CA GLN A 118 -15.94 42.72 14.56
C GLN A 118 -15.40 41.34 14.18
N TRP A 119 -15.22 41.08 12.91
CA TRP A 119 -14.76 39.81 12.39
C TRP A 119 -13.38 39.95 11.74
N LEU A 120 -13.25 39.86 10.41
CA LEU A 120 -11.93 39.94 9.79
C LEU A 120 -11.46 41.35 9.47
N GLY A 121 -12.39 42.29 9.22
CA GLY A 121 -12.06 43.69 9.00
C GLY A 121 -11.16 43.96 7.80
N LEU A 122 -11.27 43.17 6.74
CA LEU A 122 -10.47 43.36 5.53
C LEU A 122 -10.82 44.66 4.79
N PRO A 123 -9.84 45.33 4.17
CA PRO A 123 -10.09 46.50 3.34
C PRO A 123 -10.96 46.16 2.12
N LYS A 124 -12.10 46.80 2.00
CA LYS A 124 -13.07 46.54 0.90
C LYS A 124 -12.47 46.75 -0.48
N GLU A 125 -11.59 47.72 -0.63
CA GLU A 125 -10.90 48.05 -1.86
C GLU A 125 -9.92 46.98 -2.36
N LYS A 126 -9.51 46.05 -1.50
CA LYS A 126 -8.66 44.93 -1.88
C LYS A 126 -9.43 43.67 -2.30
N LEU A 127 -10.75 43.69 -2.20
CA LEU A 127 -11.59 42.57 -2.52
C LEU A 127 -12.16 42.67 -3.93
N TRP A 128 -11.95 41.64 -4.71
CA TRP A 128 -12.46 41.42 -6.05
C TRP A 128 -13.39 40.21 -6.05
N VAL A 129 -14.41 40.21 -6.87
CA VAL A 129 -15.35 39.10 -6.97
C VAL A 129 -15.55 38.68 -8.42
N THR A 130 -15.82 37.39 -8.58
CA THR A 130 -16.22 36.82 -9.88
C THR A 130 -17.65 36.30 -9.79
N VAL A 131 -18.33 36.25 -10.91
CA VAL A 131 -19.64 35.60 -11.07
C VAL A 131 -19.65 34.79 -12.36
N TYR A 132 -20.47 33.75 -12.40
CA TYR A 132 -20.69 33.04 -13.65
C TYR A 132 -21.35 33.96 -14.67
N GLU A 133 -20.95 33.93 -15.92
CA GLU A 133 -21.30 34.89 -16.95
C GLU A 133 -22.80 35.18 -17.05
N THR A 134 -23.62 34.15 -16.90
CA THR A 134 -25.10 34.23 -16.98
C THR A 134 -25.78 34.50 -15.66
N ASP A 135 -25.06 34.52 -14.53
CA ASP A 135 -25.64 34.71 -13.20
C ASP A 135 -25.79 36.20 -12.88
N ASN A 136 -26.83 36.78 -13.46
CA ASN A 136 -27.16 38.20 -13.24
C ASN A 136 -27.64 38.50 -11.83
N GLU A 137 -28.26 37.54 -11.16
CA GLU A 137 -28.74 37.70 -9.79
C GLU A 137 -27.53 37.88 -8.82
N ALA A 138 -26.53 37.07 -8.91
CA ALA A 138 -25.30 37.22 -8.11
C ALA A 138 -24.60 38.56 -8.44
N TYR A 139 -24.48 38.92 -9.71
CA TYR A 139 -23.91 40.21 -10.12
C TYR A 139 -24.66 41.38 -9.49
N ASP A 140 -25.99 41.39 -9.56
CA ASP A 140 -26.81 42.48 -9.02
C ASP A 140 -26.70 42.56 -7.48
N ILE A 141 -26.65 41.47 -6.78
CA ILE A 141 -26.43 41.46 -5.33
C ILE A 141 -25.10 42.10 -4.99
N TRP A 142 -24.01 41.72 -5.66
CA TRP A 142 -22.72 42.34 -5.44
C TRP A 142 -22.66 43.82 -5.74
N HIS A 143 -23.24 44.24 -6.88
CA HIS A 143 -23.15 45.60 -7.35
C HIS A 143 -24.16 46.54 -6.69
N LYS A 144 -25.42 46.14 -6.64
CA LYS A 144 -26.51 47.03 -6.20
C LYS A 144 -26.76 46.99 -4.69
N GLU A 145 -26.58 45.81 -4.05
CA GLU A 145 -26.87 45.67 -2.62
C GLU A 145 -25.59 45.80 -1.78
N VAL A 146 -24.54 45.05 -2.11
CA VAL A 146 -23.27 45.12 -1.39
C VAL A 146 -22.45 46.37 -1.73
N GLY A 147 -22.59 46.85 -2.94
CA GLY A 147 -21.91 48.07 -3.39
C GLY A 147 -20.49 47.87 -3.91
N VAL A 148 -20.16 46.70 -4.39
CA VAL A 148 -18.87 46.46 -5.05
C VAL A 148 -18.87 47.18 -6.41
N PRO A 149 -17.83 48.00 -6.73
CA PRO A 149 -17.71 48.67 -8.00
C PRO A 149 -17.70 47.67 -9.18
N ALA A 150 -18.30 48.03 -10.30
CA ALA A 150 -18.44 47.16 -11.47
C ALA A 150 -17.08 46.63 -12.00
N GLU A 151 -16.05 47.45 -11.91
CA GLU A 151 -14.69 47.10 -12.36
C GLU A 151 -14.05 46.01 -11.52
N ARG A 152 -14.57 45.72 -10.34
CA ARG A 152 -14.10 44.63 -9.46
C ARG A 152 -15.05 43.42 -9.41
N ILE A 153 -16.06 43.38 -10.29
CA ILE A 153 -16.97 42.26 -10.48
C ILE A 153 -16.71 41.69 -11.87
N ILE A 154 -16.02 40.53 -11.92
CA ILE A 154 -15.62 39.92 -13.20
C ILE A 154 -16.57 38.79 -13.56
N ARG A 155 -17.08 38.82 -14.79
CA ARG A 155 -17.89 37.74 -15.34
C ARG A 155 -17.01 36.69 -16.02
N ILE A 156 -17.12 35.43 -15.62
CA ILE A 156 -16.39 34.30 -16.18
C ILE A 156 -17.36 33.32 -16.81
N GLY A 157 -17.17 33.03 -18.10
CA GLY A 157 -17.97 32.08 -18.87
C GLY A 157 -17.37 30.67 -18.88
N ASP A 158 -17.79 29.87 -19.85
CA ASP A 158 -17.29 28.50 -20.05
C ASP A 158 -15.88 28.53 -20.64
N ASN A 159 -14.89 28.83 -19.81
CA ASN A 159 -13.50 29.03 -20.20
C ASN A 159 -12.64 27.76 -20.28
N LYS A 160 -13.23 26.58 -20.04
CA LYS A 160 -12.53 25.26 -20.08
C LYS A 160 -12.99 24.36 -21.23
N GLY A 161 -13.56 24.94 -22.27
CA GLY A 161 -13.81 24.32 -23.59
C GLY A 161 -15.05 23.41 -23.69
N ALA A 162 -15.93 23.40 -22.71
CA ALA A 162 -17.19 22.63 -22.74
C ALA A 162 -18.29 23.39 -21.98
N PRO A 163 -19.57 23.12 -22.25
CA PRO A 163 -20.68 23.69 -21.47
C PRO A 163 -20.56 23.38 -19.98
N TYR A 164 -20.73 24.40 -19.16
CA TYR A 164 -20.55 24.32 -17.69
C TYR A 164 -19.13 23.99 -17.23
N ALA A 165 -18.17 23.97 -18.11
CA ALA A 165 -16.75 23.84 -17.77
C ALA A 165 -16.14 25.24 -17.57
N SER A 166 -16.28 25.77 -16.39
CA SER A 166 -15.90 27.13 -16.01
C SER A 166 -15.26 27.18 -14.64
N ASP A 167 -14.38 28.14 -14.38
CA ASP A 167 -13.91 28.45 -13.04
C ASP A 167 -15.05 28.90 -12.13
N ASN A 168 -16.09 29.54 -12.69
CA ASN A 168 -17.27 29.95 -11.94
C ASN A 168 -18.49 29.02 -12.08
N PHE A 169 -18.26 27.78 -12.44
CA PHE A 169 -19.26 26.70 -12.34
C PHE A 169 -18.65 25.49 -11.67
N TRP A 170 -19.03 25.24 -10.43
CA TRP A 170 -18.43 24.18 -9.62
C TRP A 170 -19.20 22.87 -9.74
N ALA A 171 -18.44 21.77 -9.81
CA ALA A 171 -18.94 20.41 -9.76
C ALA A 171 -18.03 19.53 -8.92
N MET A 172 -18.58 18.66 -8.09
CA MET A 172 -17.82 17.75 -7.24
C MET A 172 -17.03 16.72 -8.07
N GLY A 173 -17.63 16.27 -9.15
CA GLY A 173 -17.08 15.25 -10.04
C GLY A 173 -17.78 15.27 -11.39
N ASP A 174 -17.72 14.14 -12.11
CA ASP A 174 -18.41 14.01 -13.39
C ASP A 174 -19.93 13.87 -13.20
N THR A 175 -20.36 13.52 -12.01
CA THR A 175 -21.77 13.42 -11.60
C THR A 175 -21.96 14.04 -10.21
N GLY A 176 -23.19 14.36 -9.87
CA GLY A 176 -23.58 14.85 -8.55
C GLY A 176 -23.93 16.35 -8.52
N PRO A 177 -24.08 16.93 -7.32
CA PRO A 177 -24.48 18.31 -7.12
C PRO A 177 -23.49 19.28 -7.78
N CYS A 178 -24.03 20.29 -8.45
CA CYS A 178 -23.26 21.35 -9.10
C CYS A 178 -24.07 22.62 -9.29
N GLY A 179 -23.39 23.71 -9.62
CA GLY A 179 -24.03 24.99 -9.91
C GLY A 179 -23.04 26.12 -10.11
N PRO A 180 -23.54 27.30 -10.53
CA PRO A 180 -22.72 28.50 -10.67
C PRO A 180 -22.18 28.93 -9.33
N CYS A 181 -21.00 29.54 -9.32
CA CYS A 181 -20.39 30.06 -8.11
C CYS A 181 -19.91 31.49 -8.26
N THR A 182 -19.69 32.13 -7.14
CA THR A 182 -19.02 33.41 -7.02
C THR A 182 -17.79 33.23 -6.16
N GLU A 183 -16.66 33.71 -6.65
CA GLU A 183 -15.37 33.65 -5.96
C GLU A 183 -14.98 35.02 -5.45
N ILE A 184 -14.35 35.08 -4.29
CA ILE A 184 -13.85 36.28 -3.67
C ILE A 184 -12.32 36.20 -3.65
N PHE A 185 -11.68 37.24 -4.23
CA PHE A 185 -10.22 37.36 -4.36
C PHE A 185 -9.71 38.47 -3.49
N TYR A 186 -8.49 38.34 -3.00
CA TYR A 186 -7.78 39.37 -2.26
C TYR A 186 -6.56 39.83 -3.03
N ASP A 187 -6.42 41.17 -3.22
CA ASP A 187 -5.26 41.81 -3.82
C ASP A 187 -4.17 42.03 -2.78
N HIS A 188 -3.11 41.25 -2.87
CA HIS A 188 -1.93 41.37 -1.99
C HIS A 188 -1.10 42.62 -2.22
N GLY A 189 -1.33 43.35 -3.34
CA GLY A 189 -0.66 44.58 -3.64
C GLY A 189 0.29 44.49 -4.85
N GLU A 190 0.66 45.67 -5.35
CA GLU A 190 1.44 45.83 -6.59
C GLU A 190 2.86 45.28 -6.54
N HIS A 191 3.37 44.99 -5.34
CA HIS A 191 4.69 44.42 -5.15
C HIS A 191 4.74 42.91 -5.48
N ILE A 192 3.56 42.27 -5.67
CA ILE A 192 3.42 40.87 -6.08
C ILE A 192 2.99 40.84 -7.56
N TRP A 193 3.64 40.00 -8.34
CA TRP A 193 3.27 39.81 -9.73
C TRP A 193 1.92 39.05 -9.86
N GLY A 194 1.09 39.52 -10.78
CA GLY A 194 -0.19 38.93 -11.14
C GLY A 194 -1.23 39.95 -11.52
N GLY A 195 -2.26 39.50 -12.21
CA GLY A 195 -3.40 40.28 -12.63
C GLY A 195 -4.71 39.84 -12.00
N PRO A 196 -5.79 40.66 -12.11
CA PRO A 196 -7.09 40.30 -11.60
C PRO A 196 -7.65 39.06 -12.31
N PRO A 197 -8.61 38.35 -11.71
CA PRO A 197 -9.24 37.18 -12.34
C PRO A 197 -9.79 37.51 -13.71
N GLY A 198 -9.65 36.61 -14.68
CA GLY A 198 -10.02 36.80 -16.08
C GLY A 198 -9.00 37.59 -16.91
N SER A 199 -7.89 38.04 -16.33
CA SER A 199 -6.81 38.69 -17.05
C SER A 199 -5.75 37.67 -17.52
N PRO A 200 -4.88 38.06 -18.52
CA PRO A 200 -3.80 37.18 -18.95
C PRO A 200 -2.79 36.82 -17.87
N GLU A 201 -2.71 37.57 -16.79
CA GLU A 201 -1.77 37.37 -15.67
C GLU A 201 -2.46 36.86 -14.42
N GLU A 202 -3.64 36.25 -14.54
CA GLU A 202 -4.43 35.75 -13.41
C GLU A 202 -3.75 34.60 -12.63
N ASP A 203 -2.81 33.90 -13.24
CA ASP A 203 -2.04 32.81 -12.59
C ASP A 203 -1.02 33.30 -11.55
N GLY A 204 -0.80 34.63 -11.49
CA GLY A 204 0.12 35.22 -10.51
C GLY A 204 -0.39 35.14 -9.07
N ASP A 205 0.51 35.40 -8.12
CA ASP A 205 0.22 35.34 -6.69
C ASP A 205 -0.32 36.66 -6.08
N ARG A 206 -0.59 37.67 -6.90
CA ARG A 206 -1.14 38.96 -6.44
C ARG A 206 -2.60 38.85 -6.01
N TYR A 207 -3.45 38.34 -6.90
CA TYR A 207 -4.89 38.18 -6.67
C TYR A 207 -5.18 36.72 -6.34
N ILE A 208 -5.40 36.45 -5.08
CA ILE A 208 -5.60 35.06 -4.59
C ILE A 208 -7.06 34.87 -4.23
N GLU A 209 -7.68 33.84 -4.81
CA GLU A 209 -8.99 33.37 -4.38
C GLU A 209 -8.93 32.93 -2.92
N ILE A 210 -9.74 33.61 -2.08
CA ILE A 210 -9.83 33.31 -0.65
C ILE A 210 -11.11 32.58 -0.28
N TRP A 211 -12.19 32.71 -1.07
CA TRP A 211 -13.48 32.09 -0.77
C TRP A 211 -14.25 31.78 -2.05
N ASN A 212 -14.78 30.59 -2.14
CA ASN A 212 -15.70 30.19 -3.22
C ASN A 212 -17.09 29.94 -2.61
N VAL A 213 -18.10 30.61 -3.15
CA VAL A 213 -19.51 30.48 -2.74
C VAL A 213 -20.28 29.85 -3.89
N VAL A 214 -20.71 28.62 -3.71
CA VAL A 214 -21.36 27.80 -4.74
C VAL A 214 -22.87 27.78 -4.54
N PHE A 215 -23.61 28.06 -5.60
CA PHE A 215 -25.05 28.00 -5.64
C PHE A 215 -25.50 26.69 -6.27
N MET A 216 -25.70 25.68 -5.43
CA MET A 216 -26.09 24.34 -5.84
C MET A 216 -27.52 24.34 -6.37
N GLN A 217 -27.66 24.17 -7.68
CA GLN A 217 -28.94 24.20 -8.39
C GLN A 217 -29.22 22.88 -9.12
N PHE A 218 -28.19 22.12 -9.48
CA PHE A 218 -28.32 20.97 -10.36
C PHE A 218 -27.67 19.72 -9.78
N ASN A 219 -28.17 18.56 -10.23
CA ASN A 219 -27.55 17.26 -10.10
C ASN A 219 -27.17 16.75 -11.49
N ARG A 220 -25.88 16.69 -11.79
CA ARG A 220 -25.38 16.19 -13.06
C ARG A 220 -25.45 14.68 -13.10
N GLN A 221 -26.12 14.15 -14.13
CA GLN A 221 -26.24 12.72 -14.37
C GLN A 221 -25.04 12.20 -15.17
N ALA A 222 -24.88 10.87 -15.25
CA ALA A 222 -23.78 10.21 -15.97
C ALA A 222 -23.78 10.51 -17.49
N ASP A 223 -24.93 10.80 -18.07
CA ASP A 223 -25.09 11.22 -19.48
C ASP A 223 -24.86 12.72 -19.71
N GLY A 224 -24.53 13.48 -18.66
CA GLY A 224 -24.32 14.91 -18.69
C GLY A 224 -25.58 15.75 -18.51
N THR A 225 -26.73 15.12 -18.34
CA THR A 225 -28.01 15.82 -18.09
C THR A 225 -27.97 16.57 -16.75
N MET A 226 -28.46 17.82 -16.75
CA MET A 226 -28.50 18.71 -15.58
C MET A 226 -29.92 18.71 -15.00
N GLU A 227 -30.18 17.84 -14.04
CA GLU A 227 -31.45 17.83 -13.31
C GLU A 227 -31.43 18.86 -12.18
N LYS A 228 -32.57 19.51 -11.94
CA LYS A 228 -32.68 20.43 -10.80
C LYS A 228 -32.64 19.69 -9.48
N LEU A 229 -31.86 20.20 -8.51
CA LEU A 229 -31.91 19.72 -7.14
C LEU A 229 -33.33 19.95 -6.52
N PRO A 230 -33.73 19.12 -5.54
CA PRO A 230 -34.99 19.29 -4.83
C PRO A 230 -35.19 20.67 -4.22
N ARG A 231 -34.09 21.27 -3.77
CA ARG A 231 -34.05 22.64 -3.23
C ARG A 231 -32.76 23.33 -3.60
N PRO A 232 -32.80 24.60 -4.03
CA PRO A 232 -31.60 25.40 -4.20
C PRO A 232 -30.85 25.50 -2.88
N SER A 233 -29.57 25.21 -2.91
CA SER A 233 -28.72 25.08 -1.72
C SER A 233 -27.43 25.85 -1.88
N VAL A 234 -26.75 26.12 -0.78
CA VAL A 234 -25.46 26.83 -0.76
C VAL A 234 -24.39 25.93 -0.17
N ASP A 235 -23.28 25.88 -0.88
CA ASP A 235 -22.01 25.28 -0.45
C ASP A 235 -20.93 26.35 -0.55
N THR A 236 -20.12 26.50 0.48
CA THR A 236 -18.98 27.43 0.41
C THR A 236 -17.69 26.80 0.88
N GLY A 237 -16.56 27.29 0.37
CA GLY A 237 -15.25 26.87 0.78
C GLY A 237 -14.25 28.01 0.83
N MET A 238 -13.72 28.29 2.03
CA MET A 238 -12.62 29.21 2.27
C MET A 238 -11.40 28.42 2.73
N GLY A 239 -10.29 28.56 2.03
CA GLY A 239 -9.01 27.97 2.50
C GLY A 239 -8.53 28.65 3.76
N LEU A 240 -8.48 27.91 4.87
CA LEU A 240 -8.01 28.47 6.16
C LEU A 240 -6.58 29.00 6.04
N GLU A 241 -5.71 28.30 5.35
CA GLU A 241 -4.31 28.71 5.16
C GLU A 241 -4.20 29.98 4.35
N ARG A 242 -5.03 30.16 3.32
CA ARG A 242 -5.06 31.37 2.47
C ARG A 242 -5.55 32.60 3.24
N ILE A 243 -6.63 32.47 3.95
CA ILE A 243 -7.15 33.60 4.75
C ILE A 243 -6.23 33.93 5.95
N SER A 244 -5.56 32.92 6.50
CA SER A 244 -4.55 33.13 7.53
C SER A 244 -3.36 33.95 7.01
N ALA A 245 -2.90 33.67 5.77
CA ALA A 245 -1.83 34.45 5.14
C ALA A 245 -2.22 35.92 4.98
N VAL A 246 -3.45 36.17 4.52
CA VAL A 246 -3.98 37.54 4.40
C VAL A 246 -3.97 38.26 5.74
N LEU A 247 -4.52 37.65 6.78
CA LEU A 247 -4.64 38.26 8.11
C LEU A 247 -3.32 38.34 8.89
N GLN A 248 -2.36 37.50 8.57
CA GLN A 248 -1.00 37.56 9.14
C GLN A 248 -0.03 38.40 8.31
N HIS A 249 -0.53 39.07 7.26
CA HIS A 249 0.20 39.96 6.37
C HIS A 249 1.42 39.32 5.70
N VAL A 250 1.24 38.08 5.25
CA VAL A 250 2.23 37.33 4.46
C VAL A 250 1.67 36.93 3.12
N ASN A 251 2.54 36.65 2.14
CA ASN A 251 2.14 36.35 0.78
C ASN A 251 2.12 34.85 0.46
N SER A 252 2.82 34.05 1.25
CA SER A 252 2.84 32.59 1.10
C SER A 252 2.15 31.94 2.27
N ASN A 253 1.36 30.90 2.00
CA ASN A 253 0.75 30.09 3.05
C ASN A 253 1.80 29.45 3.97
N TYR A 254 3.02 29.19 3.46
CA TYR A 254 4.12 28.66 4.26
C TYR A 254 4.73 29.64 5.26
N GLU A 255 4.36 30.91 5.20
CA GLU A 255 4.79 31.95 6.12
C GLU A 255 3.82 32.15 7.30
N ILE A 256 2.68 31.47 7.33
CA ILE A 256 1.74 31.53 8.46
C ILE A 256 2.29 30.81 9.68
N ASP A 257 1.73 31.11 10.83
CA ASP A 257 2.18 30.62 12.14
C ASP A 257 2.40 29.11 12.23
N ILE A 258 1.44 28.31 11.74
CA ILE A 258 1.53 26.84 11.80
C ILE A 258 2.68 26.28 10.97
N PHE A 259 2.89 26.81 9.76
CA PHE A 259 3.97 26.35 8.90
C PHE A 259 5.33 26.84 9.39
N GLN A 260 5.42 28.05 9.93
CA GLN A 260 6.68 28.56 10.46
C GLN A 260 7.20 27.72 11.63
N LYS A 261 6.32 27.26 12.52
CA LYS A 261 6.70 26.34 13.61
C LYS A 261 7.13 24.96 13.07
N LEU A 262 6.40 24.41 12.10
CA LEU A 262 6.74 23.12 11.49
C LEU A 262 8.08 23.20 10.72
N ILE A 263 8.30 24.26 9.97
CA ILE A 263 9.56 24.51 9.24
C ILE A 263 10.72 24.65 10.20
N ALA A 264 10.58 25.45 11.27
CA ALA A 264 11.62 25.63 12.28
C ALA A 264 11.97 24.32 12.98
N LYS A 265 10.97 23.52 13.34
CA LYS A 265 11.19 22.21 13.98
C LYS A 265 11.83 21.21 13.01
N THR A 266 11.42 21.20 11.76
CA THR A 266 12.05 20.36 10.73
C THR A 266 13.53 20.73 10.58
N ALA A 267 13.84 22.02 10.46
CA ALA A 267 15.20 22.54 10.34
C ALA A 267 16.08 22.15 11.55
N GLU A 268 15.52 22.25 12.75
CA GLU A 268 16.19 21.80 13.99
C GLU A 268 16.53 20.29 13.94
N ILE A 269 15.57 19.46 13.55
CA ILE A 269 15.74 18.00 13.52
C ILE A 269 16.77 17.57 12.46
N VAL A 270 16.72 18.15 11.27
CA VAL A 270 17.64 17.78 10.17
C VAL A 270 18.96 18.52 10.21
N GLY A 271 19.08 19.55 11.06
CA GLY A 271 20.33 20.30 11.28
C GLY A 271 20.63 21.35 10.22
N THR A 272 19.63 21.93 9.56
CA THR A 272 19.81 23.05 8.62
C THR A 272 19.50 24.40 9.25
N THR A 273 20.17 25.46 8.78
CA THR A 273 19.91 26.85 9.19
C THR A 273 19.18 27.67 8.13
N ASP A 274 19.08 27.15 6.90
CA ASP A 274 18.37 27.81 5.80
C ASP A 274 16.87 27.51 5.86
N LEU A 275 16.12 28.37 6.55
CA LEU A 275 14.66 28.26 6.70
C LEU A 275 13.89 28.57 5.41
N THR A 276 14.55 29.06 4.37
CA THR A 276 13.91 29.36 3.08
C THR A 276 13.91 28.20 2.09
N ASN A 277 14.60 27.11 2.44
CA ASN A 277 14.73 25.94 1.58
C ASN A 277 13.37 25.30 1.31
N LYS A 278 13.06 25.08 0.02
CA LYS A 278 11.80 24.49 -0.43
C LYS A 278 11.51 23.11 0.17
N SER A 279 12.55 22.33 0.46
CA SER A 279 12.40 21.00 1.04
C SER A 279 11.77 21.05 2.43
N LEU A 280 12.00 22.09 3.20
CA LEU A 280 11.35 22.32 4.50
C LEU A 280 9.84 22.54 4.33
N ARG A 281 9.42 23.25 3.28
CA ARG A 281 8.01 23.48 2.97
C ARG A 281 7.31 22.18 2.59
N VAL A 282 7.95 21.36 1.76
CA VAL A 282 7.45 20.03 1.37
C VAL A 282 7.23 19.15 2.60
N ILE A 283 8.20 19.07 3.48
CA ILE A 283 8.13 18.26 4.70
C ILE A 283 7.03 18.77 5.64
N ALA A 284 6.93 20.09 5.82
CA ALA A 284 5.92 20.72 6.67
C ALA A 284 4.49 20.50 6.14
N ASP A 285 4.30 20.54 4.82
CA ASP A 285 3.03 20.17 4.18
C ASP A 285 2.72 18.69 4.39
N HIS A 286 3.67 17.82 4.10
CA HIS A 286 3.47 16.38 4.06
C HIS A 286 3.24 15.75 5.43
N ILE A 287 3.79 16.30 6.49
CA ILE A 287 3.49 15.80 7.85
C ILE A 287 2.02 15.97 8.21
N ARG A 288 1.38 17.04 7.74
CA ARG A 288 -0.03 17.29 7.96
C ARG A 288 -0.88 16.21 7.26
N SER A 289 -0.68 16.01 5.96
CA SER A 289 -1.43 15.00 5.21
C SER A 289 -1.20 13.59 5.72
N CYS A 290 0.06 13.20 5.96
CA CYS A 290 0.39 11.85 6.39
C CYS A 290 -0.14 11.53 7.79
N ALA A 291 0.00 12.43 8.76
CA ALA A 291 -0.46 12.19 10.11
C ALA A 291 -1.98 12.06 10.19
N TYR A 292 -2.72 12.93 9.50
CA TYR A 292 -4.18 12.87 9.48
C TYR A 292 -4.73 11.68 8.70
N LEU A 293 -4.10 11.28 7.58
CA LEU A 293 -4.48 10.07 6.85
C LEU A 293 -4.31 8.82 7.71
N ILE A 294 -3.20 8.71 8.45
CA ILE A 294 -2.99 7.58 9.36
C ILE A 294 -3.97 7.62 10.52
N ALA A 295 -4.23 8.78 11.10
CA ALA A 295 -5.21 8.93 12.17
C ALA A 295 -6.62 8.51 11.71
N ASP A 296 -6.96 8.74 10.44
CA ASP A 296 -8.22 8.31 9.83
C ASP A 296 -8.20 6.87 9.28
N GLY A 297 -7.16 6.09 9.60
CA GLY A 297 -7.09 4.64 9.37
C GLY A 297 -6.42 4.21 8.07
N VAL A 298 -5.78 5.12 7.32
CA VAL A 298 -5.01 4.75 6.13
C VAL A 298 -3.65 4.16 6.53
N ILE A 299 -3.28 3.08 5.89
CA ILE A 299 -1.99 2.41 6.09
C ILE A 299 -1.21 2.43 4.78
N PRO A 300 0.11 2.72 4.80
CA PRO A 300 0.94 2.66 3.60
C PRO A 300 0.83 1.29 2.92
N SER A 301 0.54 1.29 1.63
CA SER A 301 0.39 0.06 0.83
C SER A 301 0.76 0.31 -0.64
N ASN A 302 0.66 -0.72 -1.48
CA ASN A 302 0.96 -0.62 -2.91
C ASN A 302 -0.24 -0.19 -3.77
N GLU A 303 -1.42 -0.04 -3.19
CA GLU A 303 -2.66 0.25 -3.92
C GLU A 303 -3.52 1.29 -3.20
N GLY A 304 -4.37 1.97 -3.97
CA GLY A 304 -5.41 2.83 -3.46
C GLY A 304 -4.92 3.96 -2.55
N ARG A 305 -5.63 4.19 -1.46
CA ARG A 305 -5.33 5.25 -0.49
C ARG A 305 -3.97 5.07 0.18
N GLY A 306 -3.62 3.82 0.51
CA GLY A 306 -2.34 3.51 1.13
C GLY A 306 -1.14 3.78 0.22
N TYR A 307 -1.30 3.62 -1.08
CA TYR A 307 -0.29 3.97 -2.07
C TYR A 307 -0.04 5.49 -2.11
N VAL A 308 -1.12 6.29 -2.10
CA VAL A 308 -0.99 7.76 -2.06
C VAL A 308 -0.28 8.21 -0.78
N LEU A 309 -0.66 7.66 0.36
CA LEU A 309 0.02 7.95 1.63
C LEU A 309 1.51 7.59 1.57
N ARG A 310 1.84 6.42 1.02
CA ARG A 310 3.24 5.99 0.83
C ARG A 310 4.03 6.97 -0.04
N ARG A 311 3.45 7.44 -1.13
CA ARG A 311 4.06 8.44 -2.02
C ARG A 311 4.42 9.71 -1.26
N ILE A 312 3.48 10.22 -0.47
CA ILE A 312 3.69 11.46 0.29
C ILE A 312 4.78 11.28 1.34
N ILE A 313 4.76 10.18 2.09
CA ILE A 313 5.80 9.87 3.09
C ILE A 313 7.18 9.79 2.42
N ARG A 314 7.30 9.04 1.33
CA ARG A 314 8.58 8.85 0.63
C ARG A 314 9.10 10.14 0.01
N ARG A 315 8.22 11.00 -0.48
CA ARG A 315 8.59 12.32 -0.95
C ARG A 315 9.17 13.19 0.18
N ALA A 316 8.55 13.19 1.34
CA ALA A 316 9.07 13.90 2.52
C ALA A 316 10.42 13.34 2.98
N VAL A 317 10.59 12.03 3.00
CA VAL A 317 11.86 11.37 3.36
C VAL A 317 12.98 11.75 2.39
N ARG A 318 12.71 11.76 1.09
CA ARG A 318 13.69 12.22 0.09
C ARG A 318 14.08 13.68 0.34
N HIS A 319 13.14 14.58 0.59
CA HIS A 319 13.45 15.99 0.88
C HIS A 319 14.25 16.15 2.17
N GLY A 320 14.01 15.31 3.18
CA GLY A 320 14.86 15.26 4.37
C GLY A 320 16.30 14.81 4.06
N HIS A 321 16.43 13.82 3.18
CA HIS A 321 17.75 13.38 2.69
C HIS A 321 18.51 14.50 1.96
N LEU A 322 17.82 15.28 1.12
CA LEU A 322 18.39 16.48 0.48
C LEU A 322 18.88 17.52 1.48
N LEU A 323 18.24 17.63 2.65
CA LEU A 323 18.63 18.53 3.74
C LEU A 323 19.74 17.94 4.62
N GLY A 324 20.20 16.72 4.37
CA GLY A 324 21.26 16.05 5.11
C GLY A 324 20.79 15.18 6.28
N ALA A 325 19.52 14.84 6.38
CA ALA A 325 19.02 13.90 7.38
C ALA A 325 19.65 12.52 7.21
N LYS A 326 20.23 11.98 8.27
CA LYS A 326 20.91 10.65 8.27
C LYS A 326 20.10 9.57 8.97
N GLU A 327 19.14 9.96 9.78
CA GLU A 327 18.28 9.09 10.58
C GLU A 327 16.81 9.37 10.26
N ALA A 328 15.92 8.47 10.70
CA ALA A 328 14.49 8.71 10.66
C ALA A 328 14.14 10.00 11.44
N PHE A 329 13.45 10.91 10.79
CA PHE A 329 13.18 12.25 11.33
C PHE A 329 11.70 12.64 11.24
N PHE A 330 11.00 12.15 10.21
CA PHE A 330 9.68 12.63 9.82
C PHE A 330 8.63 12.41 10.94
N TYR A 331 8.65 11.24 11.56
CA TYR A 331 7.77 10.93 12.70
C TYR A 331 7.98 11.86 13.90
N LYS A 332 9.17 12.44 14.06
CA LYS A 332 9.49 13.36 15.16
C LYS A 332 8.77 14.71 15.07
N LEU A 333 8.14 15.00 13.92
CA LEU A 333 7.33 16.20 13.71
C LEU A 333 5.91 16.10 14.26
N VAL A 334 5.43 14.90 14.56
CA VAL A 334 4.04 14.67 15.02
C VAL A 334 3.69 15.47 16.28
N PRO A 335 4.52 15.54 17.33
CA PRO A 335 4.21 16.37 18.50
C PRO A 335 4.03 17.85 18.16
N THR A 336 4.90 18.41 17.33
CA THR A 336 4.79 19.81 16.88
C THR A 336 3.54 20.04 16.04
N LEU A 337 3.19 19.09 15.18
CA LEU A 337 1.94 19.15 14.42
C LEU A 337 0.71 19.23 15.33
N ILE A 338 0.64 18.37 16.33
CA ILE A 338 -0.46 18.37 17.32
C ILE A 338 -0.55 19.73 18.01
N GLU A 339 0.57 20.31 18.40
CA GLU A 339 0.62 21.63 19.05
C GLU A 339 0.05 22.72 18.14
N VAL A 340 0.53 22.82 16.89
CA VAL A 340 0.13 23.89 15.97
C VAL A 340 -1.30 23.77 15.47
N MET A 341 -1.85 22.56 15.40
CA MET A 341 -3.22 22.32 14.97
C MET A 341 -4.26 22.57 16.09
N ALA A 342 -3.82 22.70 17.34
CA ALA A 342 -4.67 22.97 18.49
C ALA A 342 -5.87 22.01 18.59
N GLU A 343 -7.10 22.50 18.68
CA GLU A 343 -8.31 21.66 18.75
C GLU A 343 -8.47 20.73 17.53
N ALA A 344 -8.03 21.16 16.35
CA ALA A 344 -8.03 20.31 15.15
C ALA A 344 -6.98 19.19 15.19
N GLY A 345 -6.06 19.20 16.13
CA GLY A 345 -5.06 18.16 16.35
C GLY A 345 -5.50 17.00 17.23
N LYS A 346 -6.71 17.04 17.75
CA LYS A 346 -7.20 16.09 18.76
C LYS A 346 -7.16 14.64 18.28
N GLU A 347 -7.62 14.35 17.07
CA GLU A 347 -7.64 13.00 16.50
C GLU A 347 -6.23 12.42 16.31
N VAL A 348 -5.28 13.25 15.88
CA VAL A 348 -3.87 12.86 15.77
C VAL A 348 -3.28 12.61 17.14
N LYS A 349 -3.60 13.44 18.12
CA LYS A 349 -3.14 13.29 19.51
C LYS A 349 -3.62 11.99 20.15
N GLU A 350 -4.88 11.63 19.95
CA GLU A 350 -5.46 10.38 20.45
C GLU A 350 -4.77 9.13 19.87
N LYS A 351 -4.25 9.22 18.65
CA LYS A 351 -3.59 8.13 17.92
C LYS A 351 -2.10 8.36 17.72
N GLN A 352 -1.49 9.27 18.46
CA GLN A 352 -0.12 9.72 18.27
C GLN A 352 0.89 8.57 18.18
N ALA A 353 0.84 7.62 19.10
CA ALA A 353 1.76 6.49 19.13
C ALA A 353 1.69 5.64 17.84
N ASN A 354 0.49 5.39 17.33
CA ASN A 354 0.28 4.66 16.08
C ASN A 354 0.74 5.46 14.87
N VAL A 355 0.45 6.76 14.84
CA VAL A 355 0.89 7.66 13.76
C VAL A 355 2.41 7.70 13.68
N GLU A 356 3.09 7.93 14.79
CA GLU A 356 4.55 7.96 14.85
C GLU A 356 5.17 6.62 14.47
N LYS A 357 4.60 5.51 14.93
CA LYS A 357 5.06 4.15 14.60
C LYS A 357 4.99 3.88 13.10
N LEU A 358 3.84 4.15 12.47
CA LEU A 358 3.66 3.90 11.03
C LEU A 358 4.54 4.78 10.16
N LEU A 359 4.68 6.05 10.50
CA LEU A 359 5.59 6.96 9.80
C LEU A 359 7.04 6.48 9.91
N ARG A 360 7.48 6.10 11.10
CA ARG A 360 8.83 5.61 11.34
C ARG A 360 9.11 4.32 10.57
N LEU A 361 8.19 3.35 10.60
CA LEU A 361 8.35 2.08 9.87
C LEU A 361 8.49 2.29 8.36
N GLU A 362 7.63 3.12 7.77
CA GLU A 362 7.69 3.41 6.33
C GLU A 362 8.95 4.19 5.95
N GLU A 363 9.37 5.13 6.78
CA GLU A 363 10.59 5.90 6.61
C GLU A 363 11.84 5.00 6.67
N GLU A 364 11.95 4.13 7.68
CA GLU A 364 13.05 3.19 7.82
C GLU A 364 13.09 2.16 6.69
N GLN A 365 11.94 1.69 6.24
CA GLN A 365 11.85 0.78 5.10
C GLN A 365 12.36 1.43 3.81
N PHE A 366 11.97 2.66 3.56
CA PHE A 366 12.41 3.40 2.37
C PHE A 366 13.89 3.79 2.45
N ALA A 367 14.40 4.16 3.62
CA ALA A 367 15.81 4.51 3.82
C ALA A 367 16.78 3.40 3.39
N ARG A 368 16.38 2.13 3.54
CA ARG A 368 17.20 0.97 3.12
C ARG A 368 17.48 0.93 1.61
N THR A 369 16.59 1.46 0.81
CA THR A 369 16.67 1.42 -0.66
C THR A 369 16.90 2.80 -1.28
N LEU A 370 16.71 3.87 -0.51
CA LEU A 370 16.74 5.26 -0.99
C LEU A 370 18.10 5.62 -1.62
N GLU A 371 19.17 5.41 -0.91
CA GLU A 371 20.52 5.79 -1.37
C GLU A 371 20.93 5.05 -2.64
N ARG A 372 20.66 3.73 -2.67
CA ARG A 372 20.97 2.90 -3.85
C ARG A 372 20.06 3.23 -5.03
N GLY A 373 18.79 3.51 -4.78
CA GLY A 373 17.84 3.95 -5.81
C GLY A 373 18.22 5.30 -6.40
N LEU A 374 18.61 6.27 -5.58
CA LEU A 374 19.09 7.57 -6.05
C LEU A 374 20.36 7.44 -6.88
N SER A 375 21.32 6.59 -6.47
CA SER A 375 22.52 6.32 -7.25
C SER A 375 22.19 5.72 -8.62
N LEU A 376 21.29 4.74 -8.67
CA LEU A 376 20.83 4.14 -9.92
C LEU A 376 20.15 5.17 -10.84
N LEU A 377 19.34 6.04 -10.26
CA LEU A 377 18.66 7.10 -11.00
C LEU A 377 19.67 8.14 -11.54
N ASP A 378 20.63 8.54 -10.73
CA ASP A 378 21.71 9.46 -11.16
C ASP A 378 22.52 8.89 -12.32
N ASP A 379 22.89 7.62 -12.25
CA ASP A 379 23.60 6.92 -13.33
C ASP A 379 22.76 6.86 -14.62
N ALA A 380 21.46 6.56 -14.49
CA ALA A 380 20.54 6.53 -15.62
C ALA A 380 20.33 7.92 -16.25
N LEU A 381 20.17 8.95 -15.43
CA LEU A 381 20.01 10.33 -15.90
C LEU A 381 21.27 10.87 -16.60
N ALA A 382 22.45 10.46 -16.16
CA ALA A 382 23.71 10.81 -16.82
C ALA A 382 23.82 10.21 -18.24
N GLN A 383 23.11 9.14 -18.54
CA GLN A 383 23.12 8.46 -19.83
C GLN A 383 21.99 8.90 -20.77
N VAL A 384 21.05 9.72 -20.30
CA VAL A 384 19.95 10.24 -21.10
C VAL A 384 20.50 11.20 -22.17
N LYS A 385 20.20 10.92 -23.45
CA LYS A 385 20.67 11.71 -24.60
C LYS A 385 19.55 12.50 -25.27
N ASP A 386 18.34 12.04 -25.17
CA ASP A 386 17.14 12.58 -25.81
C ASP A 386 16.24 13.37 -24.86
N GLY A 387 16.68 13.59 -23.62
CA GLY A 387 15.91 14.31 -22.60
C GLY A 387 14.74 13.51 -22.00
N VAL A 388 14.68 12.20 -22.22
CA VAL A 388 13.63 11.33 -21.70
C VAL A 388 14.22 10.13 -20.95
N LEU A 389 13.80 9.92 -19.71
CA LEU A 389 14.13 8.73 -18.93
C LEU A 389 13.25 7.56 -19.39
N SER A 390 13.86 6.40 -19.62
CA SER A 390 13.16 5.17 -20.00
C SER A 390 12.12 4.73 -18.96
N GLY A 391 10.96 4.30 -19.44
CA GLY A 391 9.90 3.74 -18.60
C GLY A 391 10.34 2.45 -17.87
N GLU A 392 11.23 1.66 -18.46
CA GLU A 392 11.81 0.47 -17.80
C GLU A 392 12.65 0.84 -16.56
N VAL A 393 13.45 1.90 -16.64
CA VAL A 393 14.24 2.39 -15.50
C VAL A 393 13.32 2.92 -14.41
N ALA A 394 12.31 3.71 -14.77
CA ALA A 394 11.31 4.21 -13.83
C ALA A 394 10.54 3.07 -13.15
N PHE A 395 10.19 2.02 -13.90
CA PHE A 395 9.54 0.82 -13.36
C PHE A 395 10.46 0.04 -12.42
N LYS A 396 11.72 -0.14 -12.76
CA LYS A 396 12.70 -0.80 -11.88
C LYS A 396 12.89 -0.05 -10.56
N LEU A 397 12.92 1.28 -10.60
CA LEU A 397 12.94 2.12 -9.40
C LEU A 397 11.68 1.93 -8.55
N TYR A 398 10.52 1.83 -9.18
CA TYR A 398 9.25 1.55 -8.51
C TYR A 398 9.21 0.15 -7.88
N ASP A 399 9.45 -0.88 -8.68
CA ASP A 399 9.27 -2.27 -8.29
C ASP A 399 10.33 -2.75 -7.29
N THR A 400 11.58 -2.41 -7.52
CA THR A 400 12.73 -2.91 -6.74
C THR A 400 13.14 -1.98 -5.59
N TYR A 401 13.10 -0.67 -5.81
CA TYR A 401 13.61 0.31 -4.85
C TYR A 401 12.51 1.10 -4.13
N GLY A 402 11.25 0.89 -4.52
CA GLY A 402 10.11 1.53 -3.89
C GLY A 402 10.00 3.03 -4.17
N PHE A 403 10.49 3.48 -5.34
CA PHE A 403 10.32 4.85 -5.81
C PHE A 403 9.00 4.98 -6.56
N PRO A 404 7.99 5.64 -6.00
CA PRO A 404 6.81 6.01 -6.78
C PRO A 404 7.20 6.81 -8.02
N LEU A 405 6.44 6.68 -9.10
CA LEU A 405 6.75 7.33 -10.38
C LEU A 405 6.92 8.85 -10.24
N ASP A 406 6.07 9.50 -9.47
CA ASP A 406 6.13 10.94 -9.24
C ASP A 406 7.34 11.37 -8.40
N LEU A 407 7.89 10.50 -7.54
CA LEU A 407 9.17 10.76 -6.88
C LEU A 407 10.33 10.78 -7.90
N THR A 408 10.33 9.81 -8.82
CA THR A 408 11.27 9.80 -9.94
C THR A 408 11.07 11.02 -10.85
N ALA A 409 9.82 11.40 -11.10
CA ALA A 409 9.47 12.59 -11.88
C ALA A 409 9.97 13.88 -11.23
N ASP A 410 9.89 14.01 -9.91
CA ASP A 410 10.44 15.16 -9.18
C ASP A 410 11.96 15.30 -9.41
N VAL A 411 12.70 14.19 -9.32
CA VAL A 411 14.15 14.20 -9.57
C VAL A 411 14.47 14.56 -11.02
N CYS A 412 13.69 14.00 -11.97
CA CYS A 412 13.85 14.29 -13.40
C CYS A 412 13.55 15.76 -13.71
N ARG A 413 12.51 16.33 -13.11
CA ARG A 413 12.13 17.74 -13.30
C ARG A 413 13.23 18.69 -12.83
N GLU A 414 13.93 18.39 -11.75
CA GLU A 414 15.08 19.19 -11.28
C GLU A 414 16.23 19.26 -12.30
N ARG A 415 16.24 18.36 -13.29
CA ARG A 415 17.25 18.28 -14.36
C ARG A 415 16.68 18.49 -15.76
N ASP A 416 15.47 18.99 -15.89
CA ASP A 416 14.76 19.19 -17.16
C ASP A 416 14.66 17.93 -18.03
N ILE A 417 14.46 16.75 -17.40
CA ILE A 417 14.31 15.46 -18.05
C ILE A 417 12.86 14.99 -17.91
N ALA A 418 12.25 14.56 -19.01
CA ALA A 418 10.92 13.93 -19.02
C ALA A 418 11.01 12.43 -18.74
N ILE A 419 9.87 11.80 -18.47
CA ILE A 419 9.76 10.34 -18.27
C ILE A 419 8.91 9.73 -19.38
N ASP A 420 9.29 8.55 -19.87
CA ASP A 420 8.45 7.70 -20.72
C ASP A 420 7.36 7.02 -19.86
N GLU A 421 6.27 7.75 -19.59
CA GLU A 421 5.15 7.24 -18.78
C GLU A 421 4.44 6.07 -19.47
N ALA A 422 4.33 6.09 -20.80
CA ALA A 422 3.73 4.99 -21.55
C ALA A 422 4.54 3.69 -21.42
N GLY A 423 5.88 3.78 -21.41
CA GLY A 423 6.77 2.67 -21.13
C GLY A 423 6.62 2.14 -19.72
N PHE A 424 6.49 3.02 -18.74
CA PHE A 424 6.23 2.64 -17.36
C PHE A 424 4.89 1.89 -17.21
N GLU A 425 3.82 2.38 -17.83
CA GLU A 425 2.50 1.73 -17.79
C GLU A 425 2.51 0.35 -18.45
N ARG A 426 3.25 0.17 -19.54
CA ARG A 426 3.44 -1.16 -20.17
C ARG A 426 4.08 -2.16 -19.21
N GLU A 427 5.10 -1.75 -18.48
CA GLU A 427 5.76 -2.61 -17.48
C GLU A 427 4.83 -2.92 -16.29
N MET A 428 4.06 -1.93 -15.83
CA MET A 428 3.04 -2.11 -14.79
C MET A 428 1.97 -3.12 -15.20
N GLU A 429 1.48 -3.03 -16.45
CA GLU A 429 0.48 -3.97 -16.96
C GLU A 429 1.06 -5.39 -17.11
N ALA A 430 2.31 -5.50 -17.58
CA ALA A 430 3.01 -6.78 -17.63
C ALA A 430 3.17 -7.41 -16.23
N GLN A 431 3.41 -6.61 -15.20
CA GLN A 431 3.46 -7.06 -13.81
C GLN A 431 2.08 -7.55 -13.34
N ARG A 432 1.01 -6.78 -13.61
CA ARG A 432 -0.37 -7.17 -13.27
C ARG A 432 -0.75 -8.50 -13.91
N LEU A 433 -0.44 -8.68 -15.20
CA LEU A 433 -0.71 -9.92 -15.92
C LEU A 433 0.07 -11.11 -15.34
N ARG A 434 1.34 -10.91 -14.97
CA ARG A 434 2.13 -11.94 -14.28
C ARG A 434 1.54 -12.29 -12.90
N ALA A 435 1.10 -11.31 -12.13
CA ALA A 435 0.44 -11.53 -10.86
C ALA A 435 -0.90 -12.25 -11.02
N GLN A 436 -1.69 -11.88 -12.01
CA GLN A 436 -2.94 -12.56 -12.35
C GLN A 436 -2.70 -14.01 -12.81
N SER A 437 -1.71 -14.27 -13.66
CA SER A 437 -1.38 -15.62 -14.11
C SER A 437 -0.83 -16.50 -12.98
N ALA A 438 -0.14 -15.93 -12.01
CA ALA A 438 0.31 -16.63 -10.81
C ALA A 438 -0.83 -16.92 -9.80
N SER A 439 -1.93 -16.15 -9.88
CA SER A 439 -3.12 -16.32 -9.03
C SER A 439 -4.23 -17.16 -9.69
N GLN A 440 -4.07 -17.58 -10.95
CA GLN A 440 -5.03 -18.41 -11.66
C GLN A 440 -5.01 -19.86 -11.17
N PHE A 441 -5.65 -20.07 -10.03
CA PHE A 441 -6.47 -21.25 -9.82
C PHE A 441 -7.93 -20.81 -10.00
N GLY A 442 -8.49 -21.06 -11.16
CA GLY A 442 -9.92 -20.86 -11.33
C GLY A 442 -10.32 -20.34 -12.71
N MET A 443 -10.96 -21.19 -13.44
CA MET A 443 -11.91 -21.03 -14.54
C MET A 443 -11.96 -19.67 -15.26
N ASP A 444 -11.88 -19.79 -16.56
CA ASP A 444 -12.10 -18.79 -17.59
C ASP A 444 -13.50 -18.14 -17.46
N TYR A 445 -13.58 -16.97 -16.86
CA TYR A 445 -14.83 -16.21 -16.67
C TYR A 445 -15.26 -15.42 -17.94
N ASN A 446 -14.73 -15.71 -19.10
CA ASN A 446 -15.11 -15.02 -20.34
C ASN A 446 -16.46 -15.49 -20.95
N ASN A 447 -17.10 -16.49 -20.36
CA ASN A 447 -18.47 -16.89 -20.71
C ASN A 447 -19.44 -16.47 -19.62
N VAL A 448 -19.78 -15.19 -19.53
CA VAL A 448 -20.81 -14.70 -18.62
C VAL A 448 -22.17 -15.21 -19.04
N ILE A 449 -22.67 -16.21 -18.33
CA ILE A 449 -24.05 -16.67 -18.43
C ILE A 449 -24.95 -15.53 -17.94
N ARG A 450 -25.82 -15.03 -18.79
CA ARG A 450 -26.85 -14.04 -18.44
C ARG A 450 -28.18 -14.73 -18.31
N VAL A 451 -28.75 -14.71 -17.12
CA VAL A 451 -30.05 -15.28 -16.83
C VAL A 451 -30.90 -14.22 -16.15
N GLU A 452 -32.10 -14.01 -16.66
CA GLU A 452 -33.11 -13.19 -16.01
C GLU A 452 -33.82 -14.00 -14.93
N GLY A 453 -34.21 -13.33 -13.86
CA GLY A 453 -34.94 -13.95 -12.75
C GLY A 453 -34.14 -13.93 -11.46
N GLU A 454 -34.68 -14.62 -10.48
CA GLU A 454 -34.18 -14.69 -9.11
C GLU A 454 -34.24 -16.13 -8.61
N THR A 455 -33.23 -16.60 -7.89
CA THR A 455 -33.27 -17.86 -7.16
C THR A 455 -33.53 -17.61 -5.69
N LYS A 456 -34.55 -18.23 -5.13
CA LYS A 456 -34.82 -18.14 -3.69
C LYS A 456 -33.84 -19.03 -2.92
N PHE A 457 -33.02 -18.43 -2.07
CA PHE A 457 -32.09 -19.17 -1.23
C PHE A 457 -32.75 -19.64 0.08
N GLU A 458 -32.74 -20.95 0.32
CA GLU A 458 -33.35 -21.59 1.50
C GLU A 458 -32.32 -22.23 2.45
N GLY A 459 -31.03 -22.14 2.08
CA GLY A 459 -29.94 -22.86 2.72
C GLY A 459 -29.56 -22.42 4.12
N TYR A 460 -30.14 -21.34 4.65
CA TYR A 460 -29.94 -20.98 6.07
C TYR A 460 -30.65 -21.96 7.02
N THR A 461 -31.77 -22.55 6.60
CA THR A 461 -32.58 -23.46 7.42
C THR A 461 -32.59 -24.88 6.86
N GLU A 462 -32.47 -25.01 5.53
CA GLU A 462 -32.61 -26.27 4.82
C GLU A 462 -31.30 -26.73 4.20
N SER A 463 -31.03 -28.03 4.26
CA SER A 463 -29.92 -28.68 3.54
C SER A 463 -30.41 -29.50 2.33
N GLU A 464 -31.72 -29.59 2.17
CA GLU A 464 -32.41 -30.35 1.14
C GLU A 464 -33.72 -29.67 0.79
N SER A 465 -34.04 -29.55 -0.50
CA SER A 465 -35.32 -29.02 -0.93
C SER A 465 -35.68 -29.51 -2.33
N LEU A 466 -37.02 -29.64 -2.58
CA LEU A 466 -37.52 -29.85 -3.92
C LEU A 466 -37.50 -28.54 -4.71
N ALA A 467 -36.94 -28.56 -5.88
CA ALA A 467 -36.74 -27.39 -6.72
C ALA A 467 -37.00 -27.67 -8.20
N LYS A 468 -37.56 -26.69 -8.90
CA LYS A 468 -37.82 -26.77 -10.33
C LYS A 468 -36.63 -26.21 -11.09
N VAL A 469 -36.19 -26.91 -12.12
CA VAL A 469 -35.15 -26.43 -13.05
C VAL A 469 -35.74 -25.32 -13.92
N THR A 470 -35.18 -24.13 -13.85
CA THR A 470 -35.65 -22.99 -14.64
C THR A 470 -34.81 -22.74 -15.89
N ALA A 471 -33.52 -23.11 -15.87
CA ALA A 471 -32.64 -23.00 -16.99
C ALA A 471 -31.50 -24.03 -16.93
N LEU A 472 -30.95 -24.38 -18.09
CA LEU A 472 -29.79 -25.25 -18.25
C LEU A 472 -28.80 -24.60 -19.21
N PHE A 473 -27.52 -24.66 -18.88
CA PHE A 473 -26.42 -24.19 -19.75
C PHE A 473 -25.39 -25.30 -19.93
N HIS A 474 -25.05 -25.57 -21.18
CA HIS A 474 -23.99 -26.49 -21.55
C HIS A 474 -23.02 -25.75 -22.49
N ASP A 475 -21.73 -25.79 -22.19
CA ASP A 475 -20.71 -25.03 -22.91
C ASP A 475 -21.05 -23.54 -23.11
N GLY A 476 -21.63 -22.93 -22.06
CA GLY A 476 -22.00 -21.50 -22.05
C GLY A 476 -23.26 -21.14 -22.83
N LYS A 477 -23.93 -22.14 -23.42
CA LYS A 477 -25.17 -21.97 -24.24
C LYS A 477 -26.38 -22.49 -23.48
N SER A 478 -27.48 -21.76 -23.57
CA SER A 478 -28.78 -22.21 -23.06
C SER A 478 -29.25 -23.42 -23.83
N VAL A 479 -29.65 -24.47 -23.11
CA VAL A 479 -30.20 -25.74 -23.69
C VAL A 479 -31.47 -26.15 -22.95
N ASP A 480 -32.32 -26.92 -23.62
CA ASP A 480 -33.55 -27.43 -23.04
C ASP A 480 -33.35 -28.72 -22.24
N SER A 481 -32.30 -29.47 -22.53
CA SER A 481 -31.97 -30.73 -21.85
C SER A 481 -30.48 -31.07 -21.91
N ILE A 482 -30.02 -31.85 -20.95
CA ILE A 482 -28.68 -32.45 -20.90
C ILE A 482 -28.80 -33.97 -20.69
N THR A 483 -27.78 -34.72 -21.11
CA THR A 483 -27.69 -36.16 -20.99
C THR A 483 -26.47 -36.59 -20.17
N ALA A 484 -26.45 -37.81 -19.67
CA ALA A 484 -25.38 -38.36 -18.88
C ALA A 484 -23.99 -38.13 -19.51
N GLY A 485 -23.01 -37.71 -18.72
CA GLY A 485 -21.66 -37.38 -19.12
C GLY A 485 -21.47 -35.91 -19.54
N GLN A 486 -22.54 -35.10 -19.60
CA GLN A 486 -22.42 -33.66 -19.92
C GLN A 486 -22.22 -32.80 -18.66
N SER A 487 -21.26 -31.92 -18.73
CA SER A 487 -21.09 -30.83 -17.76
C SER A 487 -22.07 -29.70 -18.04
N ALA A 488 -22.66 -29.13 -17.01
CA ALA A 488 -23.66 -28.09 -17.17
C ALA A 488 -23.73 -27.17 -15.98
N VAL A 489 -24.40 -26.02 -16.16
CA VAL A 489 -24.88 -25.16 -15.11
C VAL A 489 -26.39 -25.26 -15.03
N VAL A 490 -26.88 -25.67 -13.85
CA VAL A 490 -28.31 -25.84 -13.58
C VAL A 490 -28.82 -24.67 -12.76
N ILE A 491 -29.83 -23.98 -13.24
CA ILE A 491 -30.51 -22.90 -12.48
C ILE A 491 -31.80 -23.47 -11.92
N LEU A 492 -32.01 -23.21 -10.62
CA LEU A 492 -33.20 -23.66 -9.91
C LEU A 492 -34.06 -22.46 -9.47
N GLU A 493 -35.37 -22.66 -9.35
CA GLU A 493 -36.31 -21.65 -8.80
C GLU A 493 -35.99 -21.31 -7.34
N ASN A 494 -35.70 -22.34 -6.54
CA ASN A 494 -35.25 -22.26 -5.15
C ASN A 494 -34.10 -23.23 -4.90
N THR A 495 -33.26 -22.99 -3.93
CA THR A 495 -32.11 -23.84 -3.67
C THR A 495 -31.66 -23.79 -2.21
N PRO A 496 -31.24 -24.94 -1.64
CA PRO A 496 -30.53 -24.95 -0.36
C PRO A 496 -29.02 -24.70 -0.52
N PHE A 497 -28.51 -24.68 -1.76
CA PHE A 497 -27.08 -24.49 -2.04
C PHE A 497 -26.66 -23.04 -1.86
N TYR A 498 -25.65 -22.80 -1.05
CA TYR A 498 -25.00 -21.49 -0.93
C TYR A 498 -24.12 -21.22 -2.16
N ALA A 499 -24.34 -20.12 -2.82
CA ALA A 499 -23.48 -19.69 -3.93
C ALA A 499 -22.31 -18.88 -3.39
N GLU A 500 -21.11 -19.09 -3.95
CA GLU A 500 -19.89 -18.41 -3.53
C GLU A 500 -20.11 -16.90 -3.36
N SER A 501 -19.84 -16.41 -2.16
CA SER A 501 -19.99 -15.01 -1.80
C SER A 501 -19.24 -14.68 -0.51
N GLY A 502 -18.76 -13.45 -0.37
CA GLY A 502 -18.14 -12.98 0.87
C GLY A 502 -16.93 -13.80 1.33
N GLY A 503 -16.23 -14.46 0.41
CA GLY A 503 -15.07 -15.31 0.68
C GLY A 503 -15.41 -16.75 1.06
N GLN A 504 -16.68 -17.11 1.27
CA GLN A 504 -17.10 -18.50 1.46
C GLN A 504 -17.32 -19.19 0.10
N ILE A 505 -16.72 -20.37 -0.10
CA ILE A 505 -16.91 -21.19 -1.28
C ILE A 505 -18.36 -21.62 -1.48
N GLY A 506 -18.75 -21.90 -2.72
CA GLY A 506 -20.03 -22.48 -3.05
C GLY A 506 -20.21 -23.89 -2.52
N ASP A 507 -21.44 -24.26 -2.24
CA ASP A 507 -21.77 -25.63 -1.82
C ASP A 507 -21.67 -26.63 -2.96
N SER A 508 -21.39 -27.85 -2.60
CA SER A 508 -21.46 -29.03 -3.47
C SER A 508 -22.54 -30.00 -2.98
N GLY A 509 -22.89 -30.98 -3.80
CA GLY A 509 -23.91 -31.98 -3.48
C GLY A 509 -24.52 -32.58 -4.72
N TYR A 510 -25.81 -32.92 -4.65
CA TYR A 510 -26.50 -33.62 -5.74
C TYR A 510 -27.87 -33.00 -6.03
N LEU A 511 -28.24 -33.00 -7.31
CA LEU A 511 -29.63 -32.82 -7.75
C LEU A 511 -30.12 -34.20 -8.23
N THR A 512 -31.14 -34.75 -7.58
CA THR A 512 -31.62 -36.09 -7.82
C THR A 512 -33.10 -36.09 -8.17
N SER A 513 -33.49 -37.04 -9.02
CA SER A 513 -34.88 -37.40 -9.30
C SER A 513 -34.90 -38.85 -9.74
N GLN A 514 -36.07 -39.43 -10.03
CA GLN A 514 -36.18 -40.82 -10.44
C GLN A 514 -35.33 -41.09 -11.71
N GLY A 515 -34.24 -41.85 -11.56
CA GLY A 515 -33.29 -42.16 -12.61
C GLY A 515 -32.40 -41.01 -13.08
N ILE A 516 -32.34 -39.92 -12.32
CA ILE A 516 -31.53 -38.73 -12.62
C ILE A 516 -30.61 -38.45 -11.44
N GLN A 517 -29.34 -38.25 -11.69
CA GLN A 517 -28.35 -37.79 -10.73
C GLN A 517 -27.39 -36.80 -11.39
N PHE A 518 -27.39 -35.57 -10.89
CA PHE A 518 -26.47 -34.50 -11.27
C PHE A 518 -25.57 -34.18 -10.06
N ASN A 519 -24.26 -34.32 -10.28
CA ASN A 519 -23.26 -34.04 -9.25
C ASN A 519 -22.90 -32.56 -9.32
N VAL A 520 -23.27 -31.79 -8.29
CA VAL A 520 -22.93 -30.37 -8.14
C VAL A 520 -21.56 -30.27 -7.49
N LYS A 521 -20.58 -29.77 -8.24
CA LYS A 521 -19.20 -29.56 -7.78
C LYS A 521 -19.00 -28.19 -7.12
N ASP A 522 -19.76 -27.18 -7.58
CA ASP A 522 -19.69 -25.81 -7.09
C ASP A 522 -21.00 -25.05 -7.36
N THR A 523 -21.23 -23.98 -6.63
CA THR A 523 -22.39 -23.10 -6.78
C THR A 523 -21.95 -21.65 -6.86
N GLN A 524 -22.31 -20.96 -7.95
CA GLN A 524 -21.90 -19.60 -8.26
C GLN A 524 -23.10 -18.67 -8.46
N LYS A 525 -22.92 -17.37 -8.23
CA LYS A 525 -23.92 -16.35 -8.54
C LYS A 525 -23.80 -15.84 -9.95
N TYR A 526 -24.92 -15.75 -10.64
CA TYR A 526 -25.08 -15.09 -11.93
C TYR A 526 -26.19 -14.03 -11.82
N GLY A 527 -25.81 -12.82 -11.38
CA GLY A 527 -26.79 -11.79 -11.01
C GLY A 527 -27.60 -12.18 -9.77
N GLN A 528 -28.91 -12.36 -9.93
CA GLN A 528 -29.84 -12.77 -8.85
C GLN A 528 -30.10 -14.28 -8.83
N VAL A 529 -29.57 -15.03 -9.80
CA VAL A 529 -29.77 -16.49 -9.87
C VAL A 529 -28.53 -17.24 -9.40
N PHE A 530 -28.75 -18.47 -8.89
CA PHE A 530 -27.70 -19.36 -8.43
C PHE A 530 -27.51 -20.48 -9.46
N GLY A 531 -26.29 -20.61 -9.97
CA GLY A 531 -25.92 -21.66 -10.92
C GLY A 531 -25.20 -22.82 -10.22
N HIS A 532 -25.79 -24.00 -10.37
CA HIS A 532 -25.22 -25.25 -9.83
C HIS A 532 -24.37 -25.88 -10.93
N ILE A 533 -23.05 -25.82 -10.75
CA ILE A 533 -22.05 -26.23 -11.71
C ILE A 533 -21.66 -27.67 -11.44
N GLY A 534 -21.75 -28.52 -12.46
CA GLY A 534 -21.41 -29.91 -12.27
C GLY A 534 -21.57 -30.76 -13.51
N GLU A 535 -21.85 -32.03 -13.30
CA GLU A 535 -21.94 -33.05 -14.36
C GLU A 535 -23.12 -33.97 -14.11
N LEU A 536 -23.87 -34.25 -15.16
CA LEU A 536 -24.96 -35.26 -15.10
C LEU A 536 -24.35 -36.65 -15.15
N GLU A 537 -24.43 -37.39 -14.07
CA GLU A 537 -23.89 -38.75 -13.95
C GLU A 537 -24.83 -39.78 -14.52
N GLN A 538 -26.15 -39.56 -14.37
CA GLN A 538 -27.16 -40.54 -14.79
C GLN A 538 -28.43 -39.83 -15.29
N GLY A 539 -29.03 -40.39 -16.36
CA GLY A 539 -30.31 -39.97 -16.87
C GLY A 539 -30.26 -38.80 -17.86
N SER A 540 -31.35 -38.10 -17.97
CA SER A 540 -31.51 -36.90 -18.81
C SER A 540 -32.27 -35.86 -17.98
N LEU A 541 -31.70 -34.66 -17.84
CA LEU A 541 -32.30 -33.55 -17.10
C LEU A 541 -32.84 -32.49 -18.07
N LYS A 542 -34.05 -32.03 -17.86
CA LYS A 542 -34.74 -31.04 -18.71
C LYS A 542 -35.20 -29.84 -17.94
N VAL A 543 -35.27 -28.70 -18.60
CA VAL A 543 -35.91 -27.48 -18.06
C VAL A 543 -37.36 -27.80 -17.70
N GLY A 544 -37.80 -27.35 -16.55
CA GLY A 544 -39.14 -27.61 -16.00
C GLY A 544 -39.28 -28.85 -15.13
N GLN A 545 -38.27 -29.70 -15.07
CA GLN A 545 -38.29 -30.87 -14.17
C GLN A 545 -38.09 -30.43 -12.72
N THR A 546 -38.71 -31.18 -11.81
CA THR A 546 -38.49 -31.04 -10.37
C THR A 546 -37.41 -32.03 -9.93
N VAL A 547 -36.43 -31.54 -9.24
CA VAL A 547 -35.34 -32.32 -8.64
C VAL A 547 -35.30 -32.11 -7.13
N ASN A 548 -34.77 -33.10 -6.42
CA ASN A 548 -34.40 -32.93 -5.03
C ASN A 548 -32.96 -32.41 -4.94
N ALA A 549 -32.81 -31.21 -4.48
CA ALA A 549 -31.51 -30.57 -4.30
C ALA A 549 -30.98 -30.88 -2.90
N VAL A 550 -29.86 -31.62 -2.84
CA VAL A 550 -29.27 -32.09 -1.58
C VAL A 550 -27.84 -31.61 -1.46
N VAL A 551 -27.59 -30.80 -0.45
CA VAL A 551 -26.27 -30.24 -0.15
C VAL A 551 -25.39 -31.30 0.53
N ASP A 552 -24.10 -31.34 0.24
CA ASP A 552 -23.10 -32.07 1.02
C ASP A 552 -23.00 -31.44 2.42
N ALA A 553 -23.77 -32.00 3.34
CA ALA A 553 -23.92 -31.50 4.70
C ALA A 553 -22.59 -31.56 5.48
N ALA A 554 -21.75 -32.56 5.24
CA ALA A 554 -20.45 -32.70 5.92
C ALA A 554 -19.48 -31.59 5.47
N ARG A 555 -19.39 -31.36 4.16
CA ARG A 555 -18.57 -30.29 3.60
C ARG A 555 -19.04 -28.90 4.06
N ARG A 556 -20.36 -28.65 3.99
CA ARG A 556 -20.95 -27.39 4.49
C ARG A 556 -20.70 -27.18 5.98
N HIS A 557 -20.79 -28.24 6.78
CA HIS A 557 -20.54 -28.17 8.21
C HIS A 557 -19.10 -27.71 8.50
N GLN A 558 -18.11 -28.35 7.89
CA GLN A 558 -16.69 -27.94 8.03
C GLN A 558 -16.46 -26.51 7.55
N THR A 559 -17.05 -26.12 6.42
CA THR A 559 -16.98 -24.74 5.93
C THR A 559 -17.55 -23.75 6.94
N SER A 560 -18.69 -24.08 7.57
CA SER A 560 -19.32 -23.21 8.58
C SER A 560 -18.46 -23.01 9.83
N LEU A 561 -17.72 -24.07 10.26
CA LEU A 561 -16.76 -23.96 11.38
C LEU A 561 -15.64 -22.96 11.04
N ASN A 562 -15.05 -23.10 9.86
CA ASN A 562 -14.02 -22.20 9.39
C ASN A 562 -14.53 -20.77 9.21
N HIS A 563 -15.77 -20.58 8.74
CA HIS A 563 -16.36 -19.26 8.58
C HIS A 563 -16.60 -18.57 9.93
N SER A 564 -17.18 -19.27 10.88
CA SER A 564 -17.39 -18.74 12.23
C SER A 564 -16.06 -18.42 12.92
N ALA A 565 -15.04 -19.28 12.76
CA ALA A 565 -13.70 -19.04 13.28
C ALA A 565 -13.03 -17.81 12.65
N THR A 566 -13.32 -17.51 11.39
CA THR A 566 -12.81 -16.30 10.71
C THR A 566 -13.27 -15.01 11.43
N HIS A 567 -14.53 -14.93 11.86
CA HIS A 567 -15.04 -13.81 12.62
C HIS A 567 -14.39 -13.69 14.01
N LEU A 568 -14.21 -14.79 14.71
CA LEU A 568 -13.47 -14.80 15.98
C LEU A 568 -12.02 -14.37 15.79
N LEU A 569 -11.38 -14.83 14.71
CA LEU A 569 -10.01 -14.43 14.36
C LEU A 569 -9.93 -12.92 14.09
N HIS A 570 -10.85 -12.36 13.31
CA HIS A 570 -10.88 -10.93 13.03
C HIS A 570 -11.00 -10.10 14.30
N ALA A 571 -11.92 -10.45 15.19
CA ALA A 571 -12.08 -9.79 16.48
C ALA A 571 -10.81 -9.90 17.36
N ALA A 572 -10.20 -11.08 17.41
CA ALA A 572 -8.96 -11.31 18.16
C ALA A 572 -7.79 -10.48 17.60
N LEU A 573 -7.63 -10.43 16.27
CA LEU A 573 -6.62 -9.60 15.62
C LEU A 573 -6.77 -8.12 15.99
N ARG A 574 -8.01 -7.60 15.98
CA ARG A 574 -8.29 -6.22 16.37
C ARG A 574 -7.99 -5.95 17.84
N GLN A 575 -8.27 -6.90 18.70
CA GLN A 575 -7.99 -6.77 20.14
C GLN A 575 -6.49 -6.78 20.44
N VAL A 576 -5.72 -7.65 19.79
CA VAL A 576 -4.28 -7.83 20.06
C VAL A 576 -3.43 -6.81 19.28
N LEU A 577 -3.75 -6.56 18.01
CA LEU A 577 -2.93 -5.72 17.13
C LEU A 577 -3.44 -4.28 17.04
N GLY A 578 -4.74 -4.05 17.25
CA GLY A 578 -5.34 -2.72 17.18
C GLY A 578 -6.47 -2.58 16.17
N HIS A 579 -7.21 -1.49 16.28
CA HIS A 579 -8.41 -1.22 15.47
C HIS A 579 -8.12 -0.90 13.99
N HIS A 580 -6.85 -0.71 13.62
CA HIS A 580 -6.42 -0.54 12.23
C HIS A 580 -6.56 -1.83 11.41
N VAL A 581 -6.70 -2.98 12.07
CA VAL A 581 -6.92 -4.26 11.39
C VAL A 581 -8.28 -4.24 10.70
N VAL A 582 -8.24 -4.31 9.38
CA VAL A 582 -9.42 -4.35 8.49
C VAL A 582 -9.22 -5.47 7.49
N GLN A 583 -10.25 -6.22 7.19
CA GLN A 583 -10.23 -7.27 6.18
C GLN A 583 -9.86 -6.71 4.80
N LYS A 584 -8.93 -7.38 4.13
CA LYS A 584 -8.54 -7.13 2.74
C LYS A 584 -8.92 -8.26 1.80
N GLY A 585 -9.13 -9.43 2.33
CA GLY A 585 -9.59 -10.62 1.61
C GLY A 585 -9.92 -11.74 2.57
N SER A 586 -10.73 -12.68 2.10
CA SER A 586 -11.08 -13.89 2.84
C SER A 586 -11.33 -15.03 1.89
N LEU A 587 -10.92 -16.22 2.28
CA LEU A 587 -11.30 -17.47 1.63
C LEU A 587 -11.61 -18.49 2.71
N VAL A 588 -12.82 -19.01 2.68
CA VAL A 588 -13.31 -19.98 3.64
C VAL A 588 -13.78 -21.21 2.89
N SER A 589 -13.15 -22.34 3.16
CA SER A 589 -13.48 -23.66 2.59
C SER A 589 -13.74 -24.68 3.70
N ASP A 590 -14.04 -25.89 3.31
CA ASP A 590 -14.14 -27.04 4.21
C ASP A 590 -12.79 -27.49 4.77
N THR A 591 -11.69 -27.17 4.09
CA THR A 591 -10.33 -27.58 4.51
C THR A 591 -9.63 -26.56 5.40
N ALA A 592 -9.80 -25.28 5.13
CA ALA A 592 -9.10 -24.21 5.83
C ALA A 592 -9.78 -22.86 5.68
N LEU A 593 -9.39 -21.91 6.50
CA LEU A 593 -9.67 -20.49 6.32
C LEU A 593 -8.39 -19.73 6.00
N ARG A 594 -8.52 -18.67 5.20
CA ARG A 594 -7.50 -17.71 4.86
C ARG A 594 -8.04 -16.31 5.07
N PHE A 595 -7.36 -15.52 5.85
CA PHE A 595 -7.78 -14.17 6.18
C PHE A 595 -6.65 -13.18 5.91
N ASP A 596 -6.90 -12.27 4.97
CA ASP A 596 -5.98 -11.21 4.60
C ASP A 596 -6.44 -9.90 5.24
N PHE A 597 -5.54 -9.19 5.88
CA PHE A 597 -5.89 -7.99 6.65
C PHE A 597 -4.79 -6.94 6.64
N ALA A 598 -5.18 -5.70 6.88
CA ALA A 598 -4.26 -4.57 6.97
C ALA A 598 -3.46 -4.62 8.27
N HIS A 599 -2.14 -4.78 8.14
CA HIS A 599 -1.19 -4.66 9.25
C HIS A 599 0.21 -4.38 8.69
N PRO A 600 0.95 -3.42 9.27
CA PRO A 600 2.17 -2.91 8.64
C PRO A 600 3.42 -3.78 8.82
N GLU A 601 3.42 -4.69 9.79
CA GLU A 601 4.60 -5.49 10.16
C GLU A 601 4.26 -6.97 10.34
N ALA A 602 5.28 -7.81 10.40
CA ALA A 602 5.12 -9.23 10.71
C ALA A 602 4.58 -9.40 12.13
N ILE A 603 3.67 -10.36 12.29
CA ILE A 603 3.14 -10.70 13.62
C ILE A 603 4.17 -11.54 14.36
N THR A 604 4.48 -11.17 15.59
CA THR A 604 5.42 -11.92 16.41
C THR A 604 4.82 -13.27 16.83
N LYS A 605 5.69 -14.24 17.12
CA LYS A 605 5.24 -15.55 17.65
C LYS A 605 4.40 -15.41 18.93
N ALA A 606 4.76 -14.46 19.79
CA ALA A 606 4.01 -14.18 21.01
C ALA A 606 2.60 -13.66 20.70
N GLN A 607 2.47 -12.73 19.77
CA GLN A 607 1.17 -12.21 19.31
C GLN A 607 0.33 -13.29 18.62
N LEU A 608 0.94 -14.13 17.78
CA LEU A 608 0.22 -15.28 17.16
C LEU A 608 -0.32 -16.24 18.20
N ASN A 609 0.47 -16.55 19.23
CA ASN A 609 0.03 -17.42 20.33
C ASN A 609 -1.10 -16.77 21.14
N GLU A 610 -1.03 -15.46 21.38
CA GLU A 610 -2.08 -14.71 22.10
C GLU A 610 -3.37 -14.71 21.30
N ILE A 611 -3.32 -14.43 19.99
CA ILE A 611 -4.48 -14.45 19.07
C ILE A 611 -5.11 -15.85 19.06
N GLU A 612 -4.33 -16.89 18.85
CA GLU A 612 -4.80 -18.28 18.82
C GLU A 612 -5.43 -18.70 20.17
N THR A 613 -4.80 -18.32 21.28
CA THR A 613 -5.31 -18.58 22.62
C THR A 613 -6.65 -17.88 22.84
N LEU A 614 -6.77 -16.61 22.43
CA LEU A 614 -7.98 -15.83 22.58
C LEU A 614 -9.13 -16.41 21.75
N VAL A 615 -8.89 -16.79 20.50
CA VAL A 615 -9.89 -17.45 19.65
C VAL A 615 -10.36 -18.76 20.30
N ASN A 616 -9.45 -19.63 20.73
CA ASN A 616 -9.81 -20.88 21.38
C ASN A 616 -10.51 -20.69 22.72
N GLN A 617 -10.22 -19.60 23.45
CA GLN A 617 -10.98 -19.22 24.63
C GLN A 617 -12.45 -18.92 24.26
N LYS A 618 -12.69 -18.14 23.22
CA LYS A 618 -14.04 -17.80 22.75
C LYS A 618 -14.78 -19.03 22.19
N VAL A 619 -14.07 -19.95 21.59
CA VAL A 619 -14.63 -21.28 21.23
C VAL A 619 -15.12 -22.02 22.49
N ARG A 620 -14.32 -22.11 23.53
CA ARG A 620 -14.68 -22.79 24.77
C ARG A 620 -15.79 -22.11 25.57
N GLU A 621 -15.95 -20.77 25.43
CA GLU A 621 -17.06 -20.04 26.03
C GLU A 621 -18.42 -20.43 25.41
N ASN A 622 -18.41 -21.07 24.27
CA ASN A 622 -19.56 -21.74 23.65
C ASN A 622 -20.78 -20.80 23.45
N TYR A 623 -20.53 -19.60 22.96
CA TYR A 623 -21.60 -18.65 22.63
C TYR A 623 -22.54 -19.20 21.56
N VAL A 624 -23.82 -18.85 21.68
CA VAL A 624 -24.76 -19.02 20.57
C VAL A 624 -24.36 -18.06 19.46
N VAL A 625 -24.25 -18.54 18.22
CA VAL A 625 -24.05 -17.72 17.05
C VAL A 625 -25.41 -17.19 16.60
N GLN A 626 -25.69 -15.93 16.95
CA GLN A 626 -26.93 -15.25 16.62
C GLN A 626 -26.84 -14.59 15.26
N THR A 627 -27.94 -14.72 14.49
CA THR A 627 -28.10 -14.03 13.22
C THR A 627 -29.40 -13.28 13.19
N ASP A 628 -29.34 -11.96 13.07
CA ASP A 628 -30.48 -11.08 13.01
C ASP A 628 -30.54 -10.36 11.67
N VAL A 629 -31.77 -10.20 11.14
CA VAL A 629 -31.98 -9.44 9.91
C VAL A 629 -32.58 -8.09 10.31
N MET A 630 -31.92 -6.99 9.90
CA MET A 630 -32.33 -5.63 10.28
C MET A 630 -31.89 -4.62 9.23
N GLY A 631 -32.40 -3.39 9.35
CA GLY A 631 -31.92 -2.27 8.51
C GLY A 631 -30.49 -1.91 8.82
N ILE A 632 -29.75 -1.42 7.80
CA ILE A 632 -28.32 -1.10 7.89
C ILE A 632 -28.01 -0.09 9.02
N GLU A 633 -28.88 0.90 9.24
CA GLU A 633 -28.68 1.89 10.30
C GLU A 633 -28.83 1.26 11.70
N ALA A 634 -29.81 0.35 11.88
CA ALA A 634 -29.96 -0.39 13.13
C ALA A 634 -28.76 -1.31 13.40
N ALA A 635 -28.21 -1.91 12.34
CA ALA A 635 -26.99 -2.73 12.42
C ALA A 635 -25.77 -1.91 12.88
N LYS A 636 -25.58 -0.73 12.31
CA LYS A 636 -24.53 0.21 12.73
C LYS A 636 -24.71 0.66 14.19
N ALA A 637 -25.93 0.98 14.58
CA ALA A 637 -26.27 1.34 15.97
C ALA A 637 -25.96 0.19 16.96
N LYS A 638 -26.12 -1.07 16.54
CA LYS A 638 -25.73 -2.26 17.30
C LYS A 638 -24.22 -2.47 17.40
N GLY A 639 -23.43 -1.66 16.69
CA GLY A 639 -21.96 -1.78 16.61
C GLY A 639 -21.48 -2.82 15.60
N ALA A 640 -22.34 -3.22 14.66
CA ALA A 640 -21.95 -4.16 13.62
C ALA A 640 -20.88 -3.55 12.73
N MET A 641 -19.79 -4.27 12.57
CA MET A 641 -18.71 -3.86 11.66
C MET A 641 -19.12 -4.14 10.22
N ALA A 642 -19.13 -3.09 9.41
CA ALA A 642 -19.29 -3.17 7.97
C ALA A 642 -17.92 -3.07 7.29
N LEU A 643 -17.69 -3.87 6.25
CA LEU A 643 -16.47 -3.79 5.47
C LEU A 643 -16.46 -2.53 4.62
N PHE A 644 -15.37 -1.82 4.63
CA PHE A 644 -15.17 -0.61 3.83
C PHE A 644 -15.23 -0.94 2.33
N GLY A 645 -16.07 -0.23 1.58
CA GLY A 645 -16.16 -0.35 0.13
C GLY A 645 -17.16 -1.38 -0.40
N GLU A 646 -17.84 -2.12 0.47
CA GLU A 646 -18.95 -2.98 0.04
C GLU A 646 -20.27 -2.21 0.02
N LYS A 647 -21.06 -2.42 -1.04
CA LYS A 647 -22.45 -1.93 -1.12
C LYS A 647 -23.35 -2.92 -0.39
N TYR A 648 -23.86 -2.51 0.73
CA TYR A 648 -24.86 -3.28 1.45
C TYR A 648 -26.27 -2.89 1.00
N ALA A 649 -27.20 -3.87 1.00
CA ALA A 649 -28.61 -3.60 0.82
C ALA A 649 -29.17 -2.85 2.05
N ASP A 650 -30.37 -2.25 1.91
CA ASP A 650 -31.04 -1.56 3.00
C ASP A 650 -31.33 -2.48 4.20
N VAL A 651 -31.43 -3.79 3.94
CA VAL A 651 -31.62 -4.85 4.93
C VAL A 651 -30.40 -5.75 4.92
N VAL A 652 -29.81 -5.97 6.08
CA VAL A 652 -28.56 -6.72 6.25
C VAL A 652 -28.72 -7.81 7.32
N ARG A 653 -27.86 -8.82 7.24
CA ARG A 653 -27.76 -9.90 8.21
C ARG A 653 -26.60 -9.62 9.16
N VAL A 654 -26.90 -9.51 10.45
CA VAL A 654 -25.91 -9.26 11.52
C VAL A 654 -25.61 -10.55 12.25
N LEU A 655 -24.33 -10.91 12.28
CA LEU A 655 -23.81 -12.06 13.01
C LEU A 655 -23.24 -11.59 14.36
N THR A 656 -23.71 -12.19 15.45
CA THR A 656 -23.28 -11.86 16.81
C THR A 656 -22.79 -13.12 17.54
N MET A 657 -21.59 -13.04 18.09
CA MET A 657 -20.96 -14.07 18.91
C MET A 657 -20.57 -13.45 20.28
N GLY A 658 -21.52 -13.51 21.23
CA GLY A 658 -21.36 -12.81 22.50
C GLY A 658 -21.25 -11.29 22.32
N ASP A 659 -20.42 -10.67 23.13
CA ASP A 659 -20.00 -9.27 23.02
C ASP A 659 -18.65 -9.12 22.26
N PHE A 660 -18.09 -10.24 21.80
CA PHE A 660 -16.76 -10.31 21.23
C PHE A 660 -16.71 -9.99 19.73
N SER A 661 -17.69 -10.48 18.96
CA SER A 661 -17.77 -10.27 17.52
C SER A 661 -19.17 -9.92 17.08
N VAL A 662 -19.33 -8.76 16.42
CA VAL A 662 -20.59 -8.31 15.80
C VAL A 662 -20.25 -7.80 14.41
N GLU A 663 -20.63 -8.55 13.36
CA GLU A 663 -20.28 -8.25 11.98
C GLU A 663 -21.44 -8.47 11.02
N LEU A 664 -21.41 -7.78 9.88
CA LEU A 664 -22.31 -8.04 8.76
C LEU A 664 -21.81 -9.28 8.01
N CYS A 665 -22.64 -10.32 7.90
CA CYS A 665 -22.26 -11.53 7.18
C CYS A 665 -23.47 -12.29 6.64
N GLY A 666 -23.43 -12.61 5.33
CA GLY A 666 -24.42 -13.42 4.64
C GLY A 666 -24.09 -14.90 4.55
N GLY A 667 -22.99 -15.36 5.13
CA GLY A 667 -22.51 -16.74 5.03
C GLY A 667 -23.22 -17.76 5.93
N ILE A 668 -22.78 -19.00 5.83
CA ILE A 668 -23.26 -20.11 6.66
C ILE A 668 -22.32 -20.25 7.88
N HIS A 669 -22.92 -20.40 9.06
CA HIS A 669 -22.18 -20.42 10.33
C HIS A 669 -22.52 -21.60 11.20
N ALA A 670 -21.62 -21.91 12.13
CA ALA A 670 -21.87 -22.86 13.24
C ALA A 670 -23.03 -22.33 14.10
N LYS A 671 -23.72 -23.23 14.77
CA LYS A 671 -24.80 -22.86 15.71
C LYS A 671 -24.25 -22.27 17.02
N ARG A 672 -23.10 -22.76 17.44
CA ARG A 672 -22.41 -22.30 18.64
C ARG A 672 -20.91 -22.22 18.37
N THR A 673 -20.21 -21.34 19.06
CA THR A 673 -18.76 -21.22 18.91
C THR A 673 -18.02 -22.48 19.34
N GLY A 674 -18.56 -23.23 20.29
CA GLY A 674 -18.03 -24.52 20.73
C GLY A 674 -18.00 -25.60 19.65
N ASP A 675 -18.87 -25.53 18.65
CA ASP A 675 -18.88 -26.46 17.50
C ASP A 675 -17.58 -26.42 16.69
N ILE A 676 -16.86 -25.28 16.73
CA ILE A 676 -15.57 -25.11 16.05
C ILE A 676 -14.53 -26.12 16.57
N GLY A 677 -14.64 -26.50 17.85
CA GLY A 677 -13.74 -27.45 18.51
C GLY A 677 -12.37 -26.83 18.78
N LEU A 678 -11.42 -27.05 17.86
CA LEU A 678 -10.08 -26.49 17.95
C LEU A 678 -9.83 -25.53 16.78
N PHE A 679 -9.24 -24.39 17.08
CA PHE A 679 -8.73 -23.44 16.08
C PHE A 679 -7.19 -23.45 16.12
N LYS A 680 -6.55 -23.63 14.97
CA LYS A 680 -5.09 -23.66 14.86
C LYS A 680 -4.60 -22.79 13.72
N ILE A 681 -3.75 -21.80 14.03
CA ILE A 681 -3.03 -21.03 13.04
C ILE A 681 -1.89 -21.89 12.47
N VAL A 682 -1.87 -22.07 11.15
CA VAL A 682 -0.87 -22.91 10.46
C VAL A 682 0.18 -22.10 9.72
N ALA A 683 -0.15 -20.88 9.30
CA ALA A 683 0.78 -19.98 8.62
C ALA A 683 0.43 -18.51 8.84
N GLU A 684 1.45 -17.66 8.80
CA GLU A 684 1.35 -16.20 8.76
C GLU A 684 2.38 -15.69 7.77
N THR A 685 1.93 -14.93 6.75
CA THR A 685 2.77 -14.47 5.65
C THR A 685 2.41 -13.04 5.21
N ALA A 686 3.35 -12.38 4.52
CA ALA A 686 3.07 -11.14 3.82
C ALA A 686 2.44 -11.44 2.45
N VAL A 687 1.40 -10.72 2.08
CA VAL A 687 0.76 -10.79 0.75
C VAL A 687 1.18 -9.61 -0.10
N ALA A 688 1.13 -8.44 0.49
CA ALA A 688 1.53 -7.17 -0.11
C ALA A 688 2.04 -6.22 0.98
N ALA A 689 2.56 -5.09 0.60
CA ALA A 689 2.95 -4.07 1.57
C ALA A 689 1.73 -3.62 2.39
N GLY A 690 1.83 -3.72 3.71
CA GLY A 690 0.74 -3.40 4.64
C GLY A 690 -0.40 -4.42 4.67
N VAL A 691 -0.26 -5.59 4.04
CA VAL A 691 -1.26 -6.67 4.05
C VAL A 691 -0.64 -7.97 4.52
N ARG A 692 -1.16 -8.52 5.60
CA ARG A 692 -0.76 -9.81 6.17
C ARG A 692 -1.83 -10.86 5.94
N ARG A 693 -1.41 -12.11 5.86
CA ARG A 693 -2.29 -13.28 5.70
C ARG A 693 -2.11 -14.24 6.86
N ILE A 694 -3.21 -14.66 7.44
CA ILE A 694 -3.25 -15.82 8.33
C ILE A 694 -4.00 -16.95 7.63
N GLU A 695 -3.44 -18.15 7.70
CA GLU A 695 -4.09 -19.40 7.35
C GLU A 695 -4.32 -20.21 8.62
N ALA A 696 -5.52 -20.76 8.77
CA ALA A 696 -5.89 -21.54 9.95
C ALA A 696 -6.82 -22.70 9.59
N VAL A 697 -6.88 -23.67 10.45
CA VAL A 697 -7.72 -24.86 10.37
C VAL A 697 -8.54 -25.02 11.64
N THR A 698 -9.70 -25.67 11.52
CA THR A 698 -10.60 -25.91 12.65
C THR A 698 -11.06 -27.36 12.74
N GLY A 699 -11.65 -27.72 13.85
CA GLY A 699 -12.30 -29.02 14.07
C GLY A 699 -11.40 -30.20 13.75
N GLU A 700 -11.89 -31.15 12.96
CA GLU A 700 -11.17 -32.37 12.57
C GLU A 700 -9.85 -32.05 11.82
N ASN A 701 -9.86 -31.03 10.95
CA ASN A 701 -8.66 -30.63 10.21
C ASN A 701 -7.56 -30.09 11.14
N ALA A 702 -7.92 -29.42 12.22
CA ALA A 702 -6.96 -28.96 13.23
C ALA A 702 -6.36 -30.15 14.01
N ILE A 703 -7.17 -31.13 14.35
CA ILE A 703 -6.71 -32.36 15.02
C ILE A 703 -5.77 -33.15 14.11
N ASN A 704 -6.15 -33.32 12.84
CA ASN A 704 -5.31 -34.02 11.86
C ASN A 704 -3.98 -33.31 11.63
N TRP A 705 -3.98 -31.96 11.62
CA TRP A 705 -2.76 -31.18 11.54
C TRP A 705 -1.84 -31.43 12.75
N LEU A 706 -2.39 -31.44 13.97
CA LEU A 706 -1.63 -31.76 15.20
C LEU A 706 -1.04 -33.18 15.18
N HIS A 707 -1.85 -34.18 14.79
CA HIS A 707 -1.37 -35.54 14.66
C HIS A 707 -0.22 -35.66 13.66
N ASN A 708 -0.31 -34.92 12.52
CA ASN A 708 0.77 -34.89 11.56
C ASN A 708 2.05 -34.25 12.13
N GLN A 709 1.93 -33.15 12.88
CA GLN A 709 3.08 -32.54 13.55
C GLN A 709 3.71 -33.49 14.60
N GLN A 710 2.88 -34.16 15.37
CA GLN A 710 3.35 -35.15 16.35
C GLN A 710 4.08 -36.32 15.66
N ARG A 711 3.56 -36.80 14.53
CA ARG A 711 4.20 -37.87 13.75
C ARG A 711 5.56 -37.44 13.21
N ILE A 712 5.66 -36.24 12.63
CA ILE A 712 6.94 -35.68 12.13
C ILE A 712 7.94 -35.57 13.29
N LEU A 713 7.50 -35.08 14.44
CA LEU A 713 8.35 -34.92 15.61
C LEU A 713 8.84 -36.25 16.14
N ALA A 714 7.96 -37.27 16.22
CA ALA A 714 8.32 -38.63 16.63
C ALA A 714 9.33 -39.25 15.65
N GLN A 715 9.08 -39.17 14.34
CA GLN A 715 10.02 -39.66 13.33
C GLN A 715 11.37 -38.96 13.41
N SER A 716 11.38 -37.65 13.68
CA SER A 716 12.61 -36.90 13.89
C SER A 716 13.37 -37.42 15.12
N ALA A 717 12.67 -37.65 16.22
CA ALA A 717 13.27 -38.21 17.44
C ALA A 717 13.88 -39.61 17.20
N ASP A 718 13.18 -40.46 16.44
CA ASP A 718 13.67 -41.79 16.07
C ASP A 718 14.98 -41.75 15.26
N LEU A 719 15.09 -40.80 14.30
CA LEU A 719 16.35 -40.61 13.54
C LEU A 719 17.53 -40.29 14.43
N PHE A 720 17.30 -39.54 15.50
CA PHE A 720 18.34 -39.20 16.48
C PHE A 720 18.45 -40.21 17.62
N LYS A 721 17.69 -41.31 17.58
CA LYS A 721 17.60 -42.32 18.68
C LYS A 721 17.38 -41.61 20.03
N SER A 722 16.41 -40.73 20.08
CA SER A 722 16.13 -39.85 21.19
C SER A 722 14.66 -39.88 21.56
N ASP A 723 14.34 -39.49 22.77
CA ASP A 723 12.98 -39.10 23.15
C ASP A 723 12.68 -37.68 22.62
N VAL A 724 11.41 -37.41 22.36
CA VAL A 724 10.98 -36.11 21.86
C VAL A 724 11.41 -34.96 22.77
N ASN A 725 11.40 -35.15 24.08
CA ASN A 725 11.76 -34.12 25.06
C ASN A 725 13.27 -33.82 25.06
N THR A 726 14.12 -34.78 24.66
CA THR A 726 15.57 -34.63 24.58
C THR A 726 16.10 -34.42 23.16
N LEU A 727 15.21 -34.31 22.17
CA LEU A 727 15.56 -34.19 20.75
C LEU A 727 16.41 -32.94 20.47
N VAL A 728 16.02 -31.80 21.04
CA VAL A 728 16.73 -30.51 20.85
C VAL A 728 18.19 -30.65 21.38
N GLU A 729 18.38 -31.24 22.53
CA GLU A 729 19.70 -31.46 23.08
C GLU A 729 20.56 -32.39 22.21
N LYS A 730 19.94 -33.43 21.64
CA LYS A 730 20.62 -34.33 20.69
C LYS A 730 21.05 -33.67 19.42
N ILE A 731 20.20 -32.83 18.86
CA ILE A 731 20.50 -32.02 17.68
C ILE A 731 21.68 -31.06 17.98
N GLN A 732 21.65 -30.39 19.14
CA GLN A 732 22.73 -29.50 19.55
C GLN A 732 24.06 -30.26 19.70
N GLN A 733 24.05 -31.43 20.37
CA GLN A 733 25.22 -32.29 20.50
C GLN A 733 25.77 -32.73 19.14
N LEU A 734 24.89 -33.03 18.17
CA LEU A 734 25.33 -33.38 16.81
C LEU A 734 25.97 -32.21 16.08
N GLN A 735 25.37 -31.02 16.18
CA GLN A 735 25.93 -29.82 15.60
C GLN A 735 27.32 -29.50 16.18
N ASP A 736 27.50 -29.64 17.49
CA ASP A 736 28.76 -29.39 18.15
C ASP A 736 29.81 -30.42 17.71
N LYS A 737 29.40 -31.70 17.58
CA LYS A 737 30.28 -32.77 17.05
C LYS A 737 30.68 -32.51 15.60
N ALA A 738 29.73 -32.08 14.75
CA ALA A 738 30.01 -31.76 13.37
C ALA A 738 31.03 -30.58 13.25
N LYS A 739 30.80 -29.48 13.98
CA LYS A 739 31.74 -28.36 14.04
C LYS A 739 33.13 -28.78 14.52
N LYS A 740 33.19 -29.66 15.53
CA LYS A 740 34.47 -30.19 16.04
C LYS A 740 35.19 -31.05 14.98
N ALA A 741 34.45 -31.92 14.29
CA ALA A 741 34.98 -32.77 13.25
C ALA A 741 35.47 -31.94 12.03
N GLU A 742 34.75 -30.92 11.64
CA GLU A 742 35.17 -29.98 10.58
C GLU A 742 36.47 -29.27 10.95
N LYS A 743 36.57 -28.80 12.21
CA LYS A 743 37.80 -28.16 12.71
C LYS A 743 38.99 -29.12 12.75
N GLU A 744 38.77 -30.36 13.20
CA GLU A 744 39.80 -31.42 13.21
C GLU A 744 40.23 -31.78 11.79
N LEU A 745 39.28 -31.92 10.85
CA LEU A 745 39.54 -32.20 9.45
C LEU A 745 40.37 -31.06 8.83
N GLN A 746 40.03 -29.80 9.10
CA GLN A 746 40.77 -28.65 8.65
C GLN A 746 42.21 -28.66 9.20
N GLY A 747 42.38 -28.93 10.49
CA GLY A 747 43.71 -29.07 11.11
C GLY A 747 44.55 -30.22 10.54
N LEU A 748 43.92 -31.34 10.19
CA LEU A 748 44.61 -32.48 9.52
C LEU A 748 45.01 -32.12 8.09
N LYS A 749 44.15 -31.41 7.34
CA LYS A 749 44.46 -30.91 6.00
C LYS A 749 45.65 -29.94 6.02
N GLU A 750 45.69 -29.03 7.00
CA GLU A 750 46.79 -28.08 7.19
C GLU A 750 48.13 -28.80 7.53
N LYS A 751 48.08 -29.79 8.41
CA LYS A 751 49.27 -30.63 8.74
C LYS A 751 49.75 -31.41 7.53
N ALA A 752 48.84 -32.04 6.77
CA ALA A 752 49.22 -32.77 5.56
C ALA A 752 49.86 -31.83 4.49
N ALA A 753 49.30 -30.63 4.36
CA ALA A 753 49.81 -29.58 3.45
C ALA A 753 51.23 -29.14 3.88
N MET A 754 51.43 -28.89 5.17
CA MET A 754 52.78 -28.53 5.67
C MET A 754 53.81 -29.64 5.48
N GLN A 755 53.43 -30.92 5.66
CA GLN A 755 54.28 -32.05 5.45
C GLN A 755 54.67 -32.21 3.96
N ALA A 756 53.68 -32.02 3.06
CA ALA A 756 53.93 -31.97 1.62
C ALA A 756 54.87 -30.81 1.23
N GLY A 757 54.71 -29.64 1.87
CA GLY A 757 55.58 -28.48 1.67
C GLY A 757 57.06 -28.76 2.08
N SER A 758 57.26 -29.39 3.18
CA SER A 758 58.63 -29.77 3.66
C SER A 758 59.38 -30.64 2.67
N ASP A 759 58.67 -31.53 1.97
CA ASP A 759 59.33 -32.38 0.94
C ASP A 759 59.62 -31.61 -0.37
N LEU A 760 58.84 -30.52 -0.64
CA LEU A 760 59.03 -29.66 -1.81
C LEU A 760 60.31 -28.83 -1.74
N VAL A 761 60.81 -28.49 -0.57
CA VAL A 761 62.12 -27.80 -0.42
C VAL A 761 63.24 -28.58 -1.07
N LYS A 762 63.19 -29.92 -0.99
CA LYS A 762 64.18 -30.80 -1.63
C LYS A 762 64.08 -30.86 -3.15
N SER A 763 62.93 -30.49 -3.70
CA SER A 763 62.66 -30.48 -5.13
C SER A 763 62.95 -29.13 -5.79
N ALA A 764 63.37 -28.11 -5.03
CA ALA A 764 63.72 -26.83 -5.53
C ALA A 764 64.82 -26.88 -6.63
N VAL A 765 64.50 -26.26 -7.76
CA VAL A 765 65.46 -26.13 -8.88
C VAL A 765 66.20 -24.81 -8.78
N LYS A 766 67.52 -24.79 -9.02
CA LYS A 766 68.23 -23.53 -9.06
C LYS A 766 68.20 -22.95 -10.46
N ILE A 767 67.86 -21.70 -10.60
CA ILE A 767 67.94 -20.86 -11.78
C ILE A 767 68.82 -19.68 -11.41
N ASN A 768 70.00 -19.56 -12.01
CA ASN A 768 70.98 -18.51 -11.70
C ASN A 768 71.21 -18.29 -10.19
N ASP A 769 71.46 -19.36 -9.47
CA ASP A 769 71.68 -19.42 -8.00
C ASP A 769 70.36 -19.09 -7.13
N VAL A 770 69.24 -18.86 -7.73
CA VAL A 770 67.97 -18.66 -7.05
C VAL A 770 67.19 -19.98 -6.94
N SER A 771 66.71 -20.33 -5.76
CA SER A 771 65.87 -21.52 -5.55
C SER A 771 64.46 -21.25 -6.05
N VAL A 772 63.92 -22.09 -6.94
CA VAL A 772 62.59 -22.00 -7.52
C VAL A 772 61.82 -23.28 -7.31
N ILE A 773 60.59 -23.15 -6.78
CA ILE A 773 59.65 -24.25 -6.65
C ILE A 773 58.43 -23.92 -7.50
N VAL A 774 58.12 -24.76 -8.49
CA VAL A 774 56.90 -24.68 -9.31
C VAL A 774 56.21 -26.01 -9.23
N HIS A 775 55.01 -26.05 -8.59
CA HIS A 775 54.34 -27.30 -8.33
C HIS A 775 52.83 -27.18 -8.36
N GLN A 776 52.12 -28.26 -8.74
CA GLN A 776 50.69 -28.40 -8.67
C GLN A 776 50.34 -29.21 -7.41
N LEU A 777 49.44 -28.67 -6.60
CA LEU A 777 49.00 -29.27 -5.34
C LEU A 777 47.46 -29.30 -5.30
N ASP A 778 46.85 -30.34 -5.86
CA ASP A 778 45.39 -30.40 -6.00
C ASP A 778 44.69 -30.63 -4.67
N GLY A 779 43.46 -30.10 -4.58
CA GLY A 779 42.58 -30.22 -3.42
C GLY A 779 42.95 -29.32 -2.24
N ILE A 780 43.85 -28.37 -2.41
CA ILE A 780 44.29 -27.45 -1.36
C ILE A 780 43.67 -26.06 -1.59
N GLU A 781 43.04 -25.51 -0.56
CA GLU A 781 42.47 -24.16 -0.58
C GLU A 781 43.51 -23.07 -0.68
N THR A 782 43.17 -21.95 -1.30
CA THR A 782 44.07 -20.78 -1.50
C THR A 782 44.71 -20.30 -0.20
N LYS A 783 43.96 -20.33 0.93
CA LYS A 783 44.46 -19.91 2.25
C LYS A 783 45.57 -20.81 2.75
N SER A 784 45.42 -22.13 2.58
CA SER A 784 46.46 -23.13 2.95
C SER A 784 47.68 -23.05 2.05
N LEU A 785 47.50 -22.85 0.71
CA LEU A 785 48.61 -22.62 -0.21
C LEU A 785 49.43 -21.38 0.16
N ARG A 786 48.76 -20.32 0.60
CA ARG A 786 49.44 -19.09 1.04
C ARG A 786 50.31 -19.33 2.28
N VAL A 787 49.79 -20.06 3.27
CA VAL A 787 50.56 -20.41 4.48
C VAL A 787 51.78 -21.27 4.10
N MET A 788 51.60 -22.24 3.19
CA MET A 788 52.72 -23.05 2.69
C MET A 788 53.78 -22.21 1.98
N VAL A 789 53.37 -21.25 1.15
CA VAL A 789 54.29 -20.36 0.45
C VAL A 789 55.10 -19.50 1.43
N ASP A 790 54.47 -18.95 2.45
CA ASP A 790 55.14 -18.16 3.49
C ASP A 790 56.18 -19.01 4.27
N ASP A 791 55.81 -20.25 4.64
CA ASP A 791 56.71 -21.17 5.32
C ASP A 791 57.90 -21.56 4.42
N LEU A 792 57.63 -21.88 3.16
CA LEU A 792 58.68 -22.21 2.19
C LEU A 792 59.61 -21.03 1.88
N LYS A 793 59.11 -19.80 1.85
CA LYS A 793 59.95 -18.58 1.72
C LYS A 793 60.93 -18.50 2.88
N ASN A 794 60.49 -18.80 4.10
CA ASN A 794 61.32 -18.79 5.28
C ASN A 794 62.37 -19.93 5.25
N GLN A 795 62.03 -21.11 4.76
CA GLN A 795 62.92 -22.24 4.64
C GLN A 795 63.96 -22.08 3.54
N LEU A 796 63.61 -21.48 2.41
CA LEU A 796 64.50 -21.24 1.29
C LEU A 796 65.48 -20.08 1.54
N GLY A 797 65.07 -19.09 2.35
CA GLY A 797 65.83 -17.87 2.60
C GLY A 797 65.87 -16.93 1.39
N SER A 798 66.13 -17.44 0.19
CA SER A 798 66.06 -16.71 -1.09
C SER A 798 65.51 -17.62 -2.16
N GLY A 799 64.37 -17.24 -2.74
CA GLY A 799 63.68 -18.03 -3.75
C GLY A 799 62.32 -17.54 -4.20
N VAL A 800 61.75 -18.23 -5.18
CA VAL A 800 60.44 -18.02 -5.75
C VAL A 800 59.62 -19.32 -5.63
N ILE A 801 58.42 -19.22 -5.13
CA ILE A 801 57.48 -20.34 -4.99
C ILE A 801 56.26 -20.07 -5.83
N VAL A 802 55.87 -21.01 -6.67
CA VAL A 802 54.73 -20.97 -7.55
C VAL A 802 53.90 -22.22 -7.32
N PHE A 803 52.69 -22.02 -6.83
CA PHE A 803 51.75 -23.10 -6.63
C PHE A 803 50.46 -22.90 -7.43
N ALA A 804 49.97 -23.99 -7.98
CA ALA A 804 48.63 -24.11 -8.56
C ALA A 804 47.89 -25.24 -7.89
N SER A 805 46.57 -25.04 -7.65
CA SER A 805 45.69 -26.07 -7.08
C SER A 805 44.35 -26.07 -7.83
N ILE A 806 43.86 -27.27 -8.10
CA ILE A 806 42.48 -27.46 -8.61
C ILE A 806 41.63 -27.92 -7.42
N LEU A 807 40.60 -27.15 -7.14
CA LEU A 807 39.61 -27.45 -6.09
C LEU A 807 38.21 -27.08 -6.61
N ASP A 808 37.26 -28.01 -6.61
CA ASP A 808 35.87 -27.83 -7.07
C ASP A 808 35.80 -27.21 -8.49
N ASP A 809 36.58 -27.76 -9.43
CA ASP A 809 36.72 -27.30 -10.83
C ASP A 809 37.17 -25.84 -11.00
N LYS A 810 37.77 -25.26 -9.95
CA LYS A 810 38.39 -23.94 -9.98
C LYS A 810 39.89 -24.03 -9.78
N VAL A 811 40.62 -23.15 -10.48
CA VAL A 811 42.07 -23.04 -10.33
C VAL A 811 42.37 -21.96 -9.29
N ASN A 812 43.23 -22.30 -8.34
CA ASN A 812 43.83 -21.36 -7.40
C ASN A 812 45.35 -21.27 -7.68
N LEU A 813 45.87 -20.06 -7.83
CA LEU A 813 47.27 -19.77 -8.07
C LEU A 813 47.81 -18.92 -6.93
N VAL A 814 48.98 -19.26 -6.45
CA VAL A 814 49.71 -18.49 -5.43
C VAL A 814 51.18 -18.40 -5.81
N VAL A 815 51.71 -17.19 -5.79
CA VAL A 815 53.13 -16.91 -6.06
C VAL A 815 53.69 -16.16 -4.86
N GLY A 816 54.81 -16.66 -4.34
CA GLY A 816 55.60 -16.01 -3.31
C GLY A 816 57.02 -15.73 -3.76
N VAL A 817 57.53 -14.57 -3.43
CA VAL A 817 58.87 -14.10 -3.75
C VAL A 817 59.53 -13.60 -2.47
N THR A 818 60.73 -14.06 -2.16
CA THR A 818 61.49 -13.55 -1.02
C THR A 818 61.91 -12.08 -1.24
N SER A 819 62.01 -11.34 -0.14
CA SER A 819 62.15 -9.88 -0.17
C SER A 819 63.37 -9.39 -0.95
N ASP A 820 64.42 -10.17 -0.97
CA ASP A 820 65.68 -9.92 -1.71
C ASP A 820 65.52 -10.00 -3.23
N LEU A 821 64.48 -10.69 -3.71
CA LEU A 821 64.22 -10.90 -5.13
C LEU A 821 63.06 -10.06 -5.69
N THR A 822 62.38 -9.30 -4.88
CA THR A 822 61.21 -8.52 -5.32
C THR A 822 61.51 -7.39 -6.32
N THR A 823 62.80 -7.02 -6.45
CA THR A 823 63.25 -6.06 -7.46
C THR A 823 63.40 -6.69 -8.85
N LYS A 824 63.67 -8.02 -8.90
CA LYS A 824 63.80 -8.78 -10.15
C LYS A 824 62.52 -9.45 -10.56
N VAL A 825 61.78 -10.02 -9.59
CA VAL A 825 60.55 -10.78 -9.80
C VAL A 825 59.46 -10.22 -8.88
N LYS A 826 58.36 -9.80 -9.44
CA LYS A 826 57.16 -9.36 -8.69
C LYS A 826 56.11 -10.44 -8.77
N ALA A 827 55.65 -10.90 -7.62
CA ALA A 827 54.67 -11.97 -7.52
C ALA A 827 53.36 -11.62 -8.27
N GLY A 828 52.95 -10.36 -8.21
CA GLY A 828 51.75 -9.88 -8.89
C GLY A 828 51.78 -9.98 -10.41
N GLU A 829 52.96 -9.69 -11.02
CA GLU A 829 53.16 -9.81 -12.47
C GLU A 829 53.13 -11.27 -12.91
N LEU A 830 53.80 -12.14 -12.17
CA LEU A 830 53.90 -13.56 -12.49
C LEU A 830 52.54 -14.26 -12.32
N VAL A 831 51.84 -14.00 -11.21
CA VAL A 831 50.52 -14.61 -10.98
C VAL A 831 49.50 -14.18 -12.01
N ASN A 832 49.55 -12.91 -12.47
CA ASN A 832 48.65 -12.42 -13.48
C ASN A 832 48.90 -13.05 -14.85
N LEU A 833 50.16 -13.25 -15.21
CA LEU A 833 50.54 -13.94 -16.42
C LEU A 833 50.05 -15.40 -16.42
N MET A 834 50.12 -16.09 -15.28
CA MET A 834 49.58 -17.43 -15.09
C MET A 834 48.06 -17.45 -15.15
N ALA A 835 47.41 -16.48 -14.52
CA ALA A 835 45.95 -16.35 -14.47
C ALA A 835 45.30 -16.21 -15.85
N GLN A 836 45.97 -15.52 -16.76
CA GLN A 836 45.53 -15.37 -18.16
C GLN A 836 45.42 -16.74 -18.86
N GLN A 837 46.27 -17.69 -18.53
CA GLN A 837 46.26 -19.02 -19.14
C GLN A 837 45.08 -19.89 -18.65
N VAL A 838 44.58 -19.63 -17.45
CA VAL A 838 43.49 -20.39 -16.83
C VAL A 838 42.15 -19.63 -16.79
N GLY A 839 42.01 -18.59 -17.61
CA GLY A 839 40.77 -17.82 -17.72
C GLY A 839 40.44 -17.00 -16.47
N GLY A 840 41.45 -16.44 -15.82
CA GLY A 840 41.32 -15.69 -14.59
C GLY A 840 42.05 -14.37 -14.57
N LYS A 841 41.97 -13.70 -13.43
CA LYS A 841 42.73 -12.48 -13.10
C LYS A 841 43.26 -12.59 -11.67
N GLY A 842 44.37 -11.97 -11.42
CA GLY A 842 44.96 -11.95 -10.10
C GLY A 842 45.83 -10.75 -9.88
N GLY A 843 46.34 -10.64 -8.68
CA GLY A 843 47.27 -9.59 -8.27
C GLY A 843 47.63 -9.74 -6.81
N GLY A 844 48.45 -8.85 -6.32
CA GLY A 844 48.92 -8.82 -4.96
C GLY A 844 50.14 -7.95 -4.78
N ARG A 845 50.78 -8.14 -3.64
CA ARG A 845 52.06 -7.45 -3.33
C ARG A 845 53.22 -8.04 -4.13
N PRO A 846 54.35 -7.34 -4.25
CA PRO A 846 55.52 -7.86 -4.90
C PRO A 846 56.05 -9.16 -4.31
N ASP A 847 55.85 -9.39 -3.01
CA ASP A 847 56.31 -10.58 -2.26
C ASP A 847 55.28 -11.73 -2.19
N MET A 848 54.00 -11.45 -2.44
CA MET A 848 52.94 -12.43 -2.38
C MET A 848 51.72 -12.03 -3.22
N ALA A 849 51.33 -12.85 -4.16
CA ALA A 849 50.15 -12.61 -4.99
C ALA A 849 49.36 -13.89 -5.23
N MET A 850 48.07 -13.72 -5.47
CA MET A 850 47.10 -14.80 -5.68
C MET A 850 46.24 -14.52 -6.88
N ALA A 851 45.76 -15.59 -7.51
CA ALA A 851 44.77 -15.52 -8.58
C ALA A 851 43.86 -16.73 -8.57
N GLY A 852 42.69 -16.56 -9.19
CA GLY A 852 41.81 -17.66 -9.50
C GLY A 852 41.58 -17.79 -10.99
N GLY A 853 41.15 -18.98 -11.44
CA GLY A 853 40.84 -19.27 -12.82
C GLY A 853 39.72 -20.30 -12.96
N SER A 854 39.09 -20.33 -14.14
CA SER A 854 37.95 -21.21 -14.45
C SER A 854 38.27 -22.35 -15.44
N GLN A 855 39.54 -22.47 -15.86
CA GLN A 855 39.98 -23.46 -16.83
C GLN A 855 41.03 -24.39 -16.24
N PRO A 856 40.64 -25.41 -15.48
CA PRO A 856 41.55 -26.34 -14.82
C PRO A 856 42.40 -27.15 -15.81
N GLU A 857 41.93 -27.41 -16.99
CA GLU A 857 42.68 -28.08 -18.08
C GLU A 857 43.92 -27.34 -18.50
N ASN A 858 44.04 -26.03 -18.24
CA ASN A 858 45.16 -25.19 -18.63
C ASN A 858 46.18 -24.96 -17.49
N VAL A 859 46.05 -25.62 -16.37
CA VAL A 859 46.96 -25.43 -15.21
C VAL A 859 48.42 -25.77 -15.58
N ASN A 860 48.64 -26.84 -16.33
CA ASN A 860 49.99 -27.22 -16.79
C ASN A 860 50.60 -26.16 -17.69
N LEU A 861 49.80 -25.54 -18.52
CA LEU A 861 50.26 -24.42 -19.38
C LEU A 861 50.67 -23.22 -18.52
N ALA A 862 49.85 -22.87 -17.52
CA ALA A 862 50.17 -21.78 -16.60
C ALA A 862 51.47 -22.01 -15.83
N LEU A 863 51.72 -23.23 -15.35
CA LEU A 863 52.98 -23.59 -14.67
C LEU A 863 54.18 -23.56 -15.62
N THR A 864 54.01 -24.00 -16.86
CA THR A 864 55.08 -23.95 -17.89
C THR A 864 55.39 -22.50 -18.23
N VAL A 865 54.38 -21.65 -18.39
CA VAL A 865 54.57 -20.22 -18.62
C VAL A 865 55.34 -19.57 -17.47
N ALA A 866 55.01 -19.92 -16.22
CA ALA A 866 55.72 -19.44 -15.04
C ALA A 866 57.20 -19.86 -15.02
N GLN A 867 57.50 -21.11 -15.34
CA GLN A 867 58.88 -21.61 -15.41
C GLN A 867 59.71 -20.90 -16.47
N ASN A 868 59.15 -20.74 -17.67
CA ASN A 868 59.83 -20.05 -18.78
C ASN A 868 60.06 -18.57 -18.44
N TRP A 869 59.04 -17.92 -17.86
CA TRP A 869 59.17 -16.52 -17.44
C TRP A 869 60.26 -16.34 -16.38
N LEU A 870 60.31 -17.22 -15.38
CA LEU A 870 61.32 -17.20 -14.32
C LEU A 870 62.74 -17.44 -14.88
N SER A 871 62.88 -18.37 -15.84
CA SER A 871 64.16 -18.63 -16.49
C SER A 871 64.70 -17.42 -17.26
N ASN A 872 63.85 -16.55 -17.76
CA ASN A 872 64.20 -15.34 -18.47
C ASN A 872 64.41 -14.09 -17.60
N ASN A 873 63.91 -14.08 -16.37
CA ASN A 873 63.89 -12.90 -15.48
C ASN A 873 64.78 -13.08 -14.21
N LEU A 874 65.21 -14.26 -13.89
CA LEU A 874 66.19 -14.53 -12.84
C LEU A 874 67.58 -14.65 -13.39
#